data_abcb1923a432d8e14f68a3c379380aac
#
_entry.id   abcb1923a432d8e14f68a3c379380aac
#
_cell.length_a   1.000
_cell.length_b   1.000
_cell.length_c   1.000
_cell.angle_alpha   90.00
_cell.angle_beta   90.00
_cell.angle_gamma   90.00
#
_symmetry.space_group_name_H-M   'P 1'
#
loop_
_entity.id
_entity.type
_entity.pdbx_description
1 polymer ?
#
loop_
_entity_poly.entity_id
_entity_poly.type
_entity_poly.pdbx_seq_one_letter_code
_entity_poly.pdbx_strand_id
1 'polypeptide(L)'
;MKIVRILWSVCIAIFSPVLLLIAGCMFALEDLCFACFGKRRPPVNSTPDHRSASVVIPNWNGRDLLQKFLPSVIDALRSNPENELIVVDNASTDGSVEFLRENFPRIRVLAQERNLGFGGGSNAGFQAAKNDVVVLLNNDMRVEPDFLAPLLAPFADPLVFSVACQIFFSDPAKRREETGLTQTWWERGRLRVSHRIDPVVDVAFPCAYSGGGSSAFNRRKFQELGGFDEIYKPFYYEDTDLGHLAWKRGWKVLYEPRSVVFHEHRGTIGKSFTPDFIETVLKKNLLLFCWKNIHNWRMLANHLFEWLTVCIGGTLTAHPQGRHASFGLLEAVLSLPKAMKARWHAREFASVSDSEIFRRQRGSYYRDRFETQTPVSGRLQVLFASPYPIEPPIHGGAVLMRQTLEELAPLADVHLVSFVDEKADLPKQEKLHEICASAQFLVRGHRPFSKTPGLLPTVIREFEDPEFAWALDRTIFLKKVDVVQMEYTLLGQYVGDYRRIPWIIFEHDLAFQSLARRLKGKPTLRLAIPYMQLLRYESNMVKQFARVQVCSEENARYLLEFVPEIKGRVDSDLRAIIQSDRYEYAAAGREPETMLFLGSFRHAPNVQALTWFIDRVFPQIVRQRSGATLVIAGSGSSEILGEKLHHPNIRVLGFVEDAGELLRRNAIMLCPILSGSGVRVKLLEGFASGIPVVSTTLGAEGLTCKSGEICELADSPEDFAASVVRLLEDPGYASELARRARLMVETEKDAKKATARLVQTYRLEIERRRPPQSSVKQPAREETAATAAGHW
;
A
#
# COMPACT_ATOMS: atom_id res chain seq x y z
N MET A 1 34.08 19.49 -29.60
CA MET A 1 32.88 19.76 -28.79
C MET A 1 32.69 18.81 -27.61
N LYS A 2 32.76 17.47 -27.76
CA LYS A 2 32.56 16.51 -26.65
C LYS A 2 33.52 16.72 -25.47
N ILE A 3 34.81 16.90 -25.71
CA ILE A 3 35.84 17.11 -24.66
C ILE A 3 35.57 18.40 -23.87
N VAL A 4 35.22 19.48 -24.54
CA VAL A 4 34.91 20.78 -23.89
C VAL A 4 33.71 20.63 -22.97
N ARG A 5 32.64 19.93 -23.39
CA ARG A 5 31.47 19.67 -22.53
C ARG A 5 31.81 18.80 -21.32
N ILE A 6 32.73 17.83 -21.47
CA ILE A 6 33.20 17.02 -20.32
C ILE A 6 33.94 17.91 -19.33
N LEU A 7 34.90 18.72 -19.80
CA LEU A 7 35.66 19.64 -18.94
C LEU A 7 34.73 20.62 -18.18
N TRP A 8 33.79 21.20 -18.89
CA TRP A 8 32.76 22.07 -18.22
C TRP A 8 31.91 21.32 -17.19
N SER A 9 31.51 20.07 -17.47
CA SER A 9 30.74 19.29 -16.47
C SER A 9 31.56 18.98 -15.23
N VAL A 10 32.88 18.74 -15.37
CA VAL A 10 33.81 18.56 -14.24
C VAL A 10 33.91 19.85 -13.42
N CYS A 11 34.11 21.00 -14.08
CA CYS A 11 34.13 22.30 -13.39
C CYS A 11 32.85 22.54 -12.61
N ILE A 12 31.67 22.34 -13.23
CA ILE A 12 30.41 22.52 -12.56
C ILE A 12 30.25 21.55 -11.38
N ALA A 13 30.67 20.29 -11.52
CA ALA A 13 30.63 19.32 -10.43
C ALA A 13 31.51 19.72 -9.25
N ILE A 14 32.71 20.28 -9.52
CA ILE A 14 33.60 20.81 -8.46
C ILE A 14 32.91 21.99 -7.71
N PHE A 15 32.24 22.88 -8.43
CA PHE A 15 31.53 24.01 -7.82
C PHE A 15 30.13 23.68 -7.31
N SER A 16 29.61 22.47 -7.57
CA SER A 16 28.24 22.08 -7.16
C SER A 16 27.98 22.23 -5.64
N PRO A 17 28.95 21.96 -4.71
CA PRO A 17 28.71 22.21 -3.29
C PRO A 17 28.37 23.67 -2.98
N VAL A 18 29.12 24.60 -3.60
CA VAL A 18 28.92 26.04 -3.41
C VAL A 18 27.60 26.50 -4.02
N LEU A 19 27.30 26.03 -5.24
CA LEU A 19 26.05 26.38 -5.93
C LEU A 19 24.82 25.89 -5.16
N LEU A 20 24.86 24.66 -4.65
CA LEU A 20 23.76 24.10 -3.87
C LEU A 20 23.63 24.77 -2.48
N LEU A 21 24.76 25.16 -1.87
CA LEU A 21 24.76 25.92 -0.61
C LEU A 21 24.12 27.30 -0.82
N ILE A 22 24.49 28.02 -1.86
CA ILE A 22 23.88 29.32 -2.22
C ILE A 22 22.37 29.16 -2.40
N ALA A 23 21.93 28.16 -3.17
CA ALA A 23 20.51 27.89 -3.38
C ALA A 23 19.82 27.59 -2.04
N GLY A 24 20.39 26.72 -1.21
CA GLY A 24 19.85 26.37 0.12
C GLY A 24 19.73 27.59 1.05
N CYS A 25 20.74 28.46 1.10
CA CYS A 25 20.71 29.70 1.89
C CYS A 25 19.62 30.65 1.37
N MET A 26 19.47 30.79 0.05
CA MET A 26 18.42 31.62 -0.52
C MET A 26 17.02 31.08 -0.23
N PHE A 27 16.81 29.75 -0.26
CA PHE A 27 15.51 29.16 0.13
C PHE A 27 15.24 29.38 1.63
N ALA A 28 16.24 29.22 2.50
CA ALA A 28 16.09 29.49 3.92
C ALA A 28 15.73 30.98 4.18
N LEU A 29 16.37 31.89 3.47
CA LEU A 29 16.08 33.34 3.57
C LEU A 29 14.65 33.63 3.06
N GLU A 30 14.25 33.07 1.93
CA GLU A 30 12.89 33.22 1.39
C GLU A 30 11.85 32.65 2.36
N ASP A 31 12.10 31.45 2.91
CA ASP A 31 11.21 30.83 3.89
C ASP A 31 11.05 31.69 5.15
N LEU A 32 12.14 32.33 5.61
CA LEU A 32 12.12 33.29 6.71
C LEU A 32 11.34 34.56 6.35
N CYS A 33 11.63 35.13 5.19
CA CYS A 33 10.90 36.34 4.71
C CYS A 33 9.41 36.06 4.57
N PHE A 34 9.03 34.89 4.03
CA PHE A 34 7.63 34.50 3.94
C PHE A 34 6.99 34.30 5.32
N ALA A 35 7.71 33.76 6.30
CA ALA A 35 7.21 33.63 7.66
C ALA A 35 6.93 34.98 8.32
N CYS A 36 7.72 36.02 7.98
CA CYS A 36 7.55 37.37 8.53
C CYS A 36 6.50 38.21 7.76
N PHE A 37 6.46 38.11 6.45
CA PHE A 37 5.72 39.04 5.58
C PHE A 37 4.71 38.37 4.65
N GLY A 38 4.80 37.04 4.47
CA GLY A 38 3.94 36.30 3.56
C GLY A 38 2.51 36.16 4.09
N LYS A 39 1.55 36.16 3.16
CA LYS A 39 0.14 35.90 3.46
C LYS A 39 -0.36 34.70 2.67
N ARG A 40 -0.94 33.73 3.35
CA ARG A 40 -1.61 32.63 2.71
C ARG A 40 -2.97 33.06 2.19
N ARG A 41 -3.32 32.61 0.98
CA ARG A 41 -4.61 32.87 0.37
C ARG A 41 -5.57 31.71 0.67
N PRO A 42 -6.77 31.93 1.22
CA PRO A 42 -7.74 30.88 1.43
C PRO A 42 -8.21 30.31 0.08
N PRO A 43 -8.47 28.98 -0.03
CA PRO A 43 -8.97 28.38 -1.27
C PRO A 43 -10.39 28.86 -1.57
N VAL A 44 -10.66 29.17 -2.83
CA VAL A 44 -12.02 29.42 -3.30
C VAL A 44 -12.61 28.11 -3.79
N ASN A 45 -13.64 27.64 -3.11
CA ASN A 45 -14.35 26.40 -3.46
C ASN A 45 -15.74 26.76 -4.00
N SER A 46 -15.84 26.85 -5.32
CA SER A 46 -17.11 27.02 -6.04
C SER A 46 -17.31 25.85 -7.00
N THR A 47 -18.50 25.31 -7.06
CA THR A 47 -18.89 24.31 -8.06
C THR A 47 -18.96 24.99 -9.42
N PRO A 48 -18.20 24.56 -10.43
CA PRO A 48 -18.29 25.10 -11.78
C PRO A 48 -19.58 24.60 -12.46
N ASP A 49 -20.07 25.34 -13.45
CA ASP A 49 -21.04 24.74 -14.37
C ASP A 49 -20.31 23.70 -15.22
N HIS A 50 -20.64 22.43 -14.99
CA HIS A 50 -20.00 21.27 -15.60
C HIS A 50 -20.90 20.56 -16.64
N ARG A 51 -21.99 21.22 -17.06
CA ARG A 51 -22.88 20.69 -18.12
C ARG A 51 -22.30 20.87 -19.51
N SER A 52 -21.35 21.79 -19.66
CA SER A 52 -20.69 22.13 -20.91
C SER A 52 -19.21 22.40 -20.71
N ALA A 53 -18.43 22.29 -21.77
CA ALA A 53 -17.00 22.53 -21.75
C ALA A 53 -16.49 23.32 -22.94
N SER A 54 -15.36 24.04 -22.73
CA SER A 54 -14.55 24.62 -23.80
C SER A 54 -13.39 23.67 -24.07
N VAL A 55 -13.35 23.05 -25.27
CA VAL A 55 -12.20 22.22 -25.67
C VAL A 55 -11.15 23.12 -26.31
N VAL A 56 -9.94 23.09 -25.78
CA VAL A 56 -8.78 23.89 -26.21
C VAL A 56 -7.73 22.96 -26.82
N ILE A 57 -7.35 23.23 -28.07
CA ILE A 57 -6.33 22.46 -28.80
C ILE A 57 -5.17 23.39 -29.17
N PRO A 58 -4.01 23.30 -28.48
CA PRO A 58 -2.80 23.99 -28.94
C PRO A 58 -2.27 23.35 -30.22
N ASN A 59 -1.94 24.15 -31.20
CA ASN A 59 -1.42 23.72 -32.49
C ASN A 59 -0.13 24.44 -32.86
N TRP A 60 0.83 23.73 -33.42
CA TRP A 60 2.02 24.28 -34.05
C TRP A 60 2.48 23.37 -35.19
N ASN A 61 2.34 23.87 -36.44
CA ASN A 61 2.67 23.13 -37.67
C ASN A 61 2.03 21.73 -37.70
N GLY A 62 0.75 21.63 -37.36
CA GLY A 62 0.01 20.37 -37.25
C GLY A 62 -1.23 20.30 -38.15
N ARG A 63 -1.20 20.94 -39.33
CA ARG A 63 -2.35 20.96 -40.29
C ARG A 63 -2.88 19.58 -40.59
N ASP A 64 -2.00 18.62 -40.88
CA ASP A 64 -2.35 17.23 -41.20
C ASP A 64 -2.97 16.48 -40.00
N LEU A 65 -2.53 16.78 -38.78
CA LEU A 65 -3.11 16.24 -37.54
C LEU A 65 -4.50 16.80 -37.30
N LEU A 66 -4.66 18.11 -37.42
CA LEU A 66 -5.98 18.75 -37.31
C LEU A 66 -6.97 18.19 -38.33
N GLN A 67 -6.56 18.00 -39.60
CA GLN A 67 -7.39 17.38 -40.62
C GLN A 67 -7.84 15.97 -40.23
N LYS A 68 -6.95 15.21 -39.61
CA LYS A 68 -7.19 13.80 -39.22
C LYS A 68 -8.08 13.67 -38.00
N PHE A 69 -7.87 14.48 -36.95
CA PHE A 69 -8.42 14.24 -35.61
C PHE A 69 -9.57 15.17 -35.21
N LEU A 70 -9.66 16.41 -35.76
CA LEU A 70 -10.75 17.34 -35.45
C LEU A 70 -12.16 16.75 -35.69
N PRO A 71 -12.43 15.95 -36.73
CA PRO A 71 -13.76 15.38 -36.90
C PRO A 71 -14.27 14.60 -35.68
N SER A 72 -13.43 13.79 -35.02
CA SER A 72 -13.85 13.04 -33.83
C SER A 72 -14.19 13.96 -32.64
N VAL A 73 -13.46 15.05 -32.50
CA VAL A 73 -13.70 16.03 -31.43
C VAL A 73 -15.00 16.79 -31.69
N ILE A 74 -15.22 17.22 -32.92
CA ILE A 74 -16.46 17.92 -33.33
C ILE A 74 -17.68 17.03 -33.10
N ASP A 75 -17.61 15.75 -33.47
CA ASP A 75 -18.70 14.79 -33.28
C ASP A 75 -19.03 14.58 -31.81
N ALA A 76 -18.03 14.44 -30.94
CA ALA A 76 -18.22 14.29 -29.51
C ALA A 76 -18.82 15.54 -28.83
N LEU A 77 -18.62 16.73 -29.42
CA LEU A 77 -19.16 17.99 -28.88
C LEU A 77 -20.60 18.30 -29.32
N ARG A 78 -21.11 17.61 -30.32
CA ARG A 78 -22.47 17.84 -30.87
C ARG A 78 -23.60 17.59 -29.87
N SER A 79 -23.37 16.79 -28.84
CA SER A 79 -24.38 16.42 -27.84
C SER A 79 -24.89 17.63 -27.05
N ASN A 80 -24.12 18.71 -26.96
CA ASN A 80 -24.50 19.92 -26.24
C ASN A 80 -24.04 21.18 -27.02
N PRO A 81 -24.97 22.06 -27.49
CA PRO A 81 -24.64 23.25 -28.27
C PRO A 81 -23.86 24.31 -27.46
N GLU A 82 -23.85 24.23 -26.15
CA GLU A 82 -23.06 25.12 -25.28
C GLU A 82 -21.57 24.79 -25.25
N ASN A 83 -21.20 23.58 -25.72
CA ASN A 83 -19.77 23.27 -25.89
C ASN A 83 -19.14 24.16 -26.95
N GLU A 84 -17.88 24.52 -26.75
CA GLU A 84 -17.10 25.25 -27.76
C GLU A 84 -15.77 24.55 -28.04
N LEU A 85 -15.27 24.77 -29.26
CA LEU A 85 -13.96 24.29 -29.69
C LEU A 85 -13.07 25.47 -30.05
N ILE A 86 -11.90 25.55 -29.42
CA ILE A 86 -10.91 26.61 -29.63
C ILE A 86 -9.60 25.94 -30.08
N VAL A 87 -9.11 26.33 -31.23
CA VAL A 87 -7.75 25.95 -31.68
C VAL A 87 -6.85 27.18 -31.49
N VAL A 88 -5.80 26.97 -30.65
CA VAL A 88 -4.77 27.99 -30.41
C VAL A 88 -3.58 27.71 -31.32
N ASP A 89 -3.44 28.49 -32.35
CA ASP A 89 -2.33 28.36 -33.30
C ASP A 89 -1.11 29.18 -32.83
N ASN A 90 -0.01 28.47 -32.52
CA ASN A 90 1.24 29.01 -32.01
C ASN A 90 2.16 29.52 -33.15
N ALA A 91 1.66 30.40 -34.02
CA ALA A 91 2.40 30.94 -35.16
C ALA A 91 2.90 29.83 -36.12
N SER A 92 1.97 28.97 -36.58
CA SER A 92 2.25 27.97 -37.59
C SER A 92 2.57 28.57 -38.96
N THR A 93 3.41 27.88 -39.72
CA THR A 93 3.83 28.27 -41.07
C THR A 93 3.38 27.25 -42.16
N ASP A 94 2.58 26.28 -41.78
CA ASP A 94 2.13 25.16 -42.63
C ASP A 94 0.73 25.39 -43.23
N GLY A 95 0.16 26.56 -43.09
CA GLY A 95 -1.19 26.89 -43.57
C GLY A 95 -2.32 26.34 -42.65
N SER A 96 -2.01 26.01 -41.36
CA SER A 96 -3.01 25.54 -40.41
C SER A 96 -4.16 26.51 -40.20
N VAL A 97 -3.90 27.83 -40.13
CA VAL A 97 -4.90 28.87 -39.82
C VAL A 97 -5.89 29.01 -41.00
N GLU A 98 -5.38 29.10 -42.21
CA GLU A 98 -6.18 29.19 -43.46
C GLU A 98 -7.04 27.93 -43.59
N PHE A 99 -6.46 26.76 -43.41
CA PHE A 99 -7.15 25.48 -43.46
C PHE A 99 -8.33 25.40 -42.49
N LEU A 100 -8.14 25.85 -41.23
CA LEU A 100 -9.19 25.87 -40.21
C LEU A 100 -10.33 26.82 -40.59
N ARG A 101 -10.02 28.02 -41.07
CA ARG A 101 -11.01 29.03 -41.46
C ARG A 101 -11.87 28.57 -42.67
N GLU A 102 -11.24 27.88 -43.61
CA GLU A 102 -11.92 27.39 -44.84
C GLU A 102 -12.78 26.15 -44.54
N ASN A 103 -12.26 25.19 -43.82
CA ASN A 103 -12.90 23.86 -43.67
C ASN A 103 -13.73 23.74 -42.39
N PHE A 104 -13.44 24.55 -41.35
CA PHE A 104 -14.11 24.46 -40.04
C PHE A 104 -14.52 25.85 -39.51
N PRO A 105 -15.37 26.62 -40.22
CA PRO A 105 -15.68 28.02 -39.90
C PRO A 105 -16.35 28.24 -38.54
N ARG A 106 -16.88 27.19 -37.92
CA ARG A 106 -17.48 27.24 -36.57
C ARG A 106 -16.46 27.12 -35.43
N ILE A 107 -15.22 26.73 -35.74
CA ILE A 107 -14.15 26.61 -34.72
C ILE A 107 -13.58 28.01 -34.50
N ARG A 108 -13.41 28.33 -33.21
CA ARG A 108 -12.73 29.59 -32.83
C ARG A 108 -11.21 29.40 -32.94
N VAL A 109 -10.57 30.10 -33.85
CA VAL A 109 -9.14 30.08 -34.07
C VAL A 109 -8.48 31.29 -33.39
N LEU A 110 -7.54 31.01 -32.46
CA LEU A 110 -6.70 32.03 -31.82
C LEU A 110 -5.28 31.97 -32.39
N ALA A 111 -5.00 32.74 -33.42
CA ALA A 111 -3.68 32.84 -34.03
C ALA A 111 -2.77 33.73 -33.16
N GLN A 112 -1.63 33.17 -32.68
CA GLN A 112 -0.63 33.90 -31.93
C GLN A 112 0.40 34.55 -32.88
N GLU A 113 0.95 35.69 -32.50
CA GLU A 113 2.01 36.35 -33.27
C GLU A 113 3.35 35.62 -33.24
N ARG A 114 3.58 34.84 -32.21
CA ARG A 114 4.80 34.05 -31.99
C ARG A 114 4.50 32.73 -31.31
N ASN A 115 5.40 31.75 -31.42
CA ASN A 115 5.30 30.50 -30.69
C ASN A 115 5.53 30.70 -29.17
N LEU A 116 4.46 30.57 -28.39
CA LEU A 116 4.46 30.68 -26.94
C LEU A 116 4.87 29.38 -26.24
N GLY A 117 5.09 28.29 -27.01
CA GLY A 117 5.24 26.94 -26.49
C GLY A 117 3.92 26.33 -26.05
N PHE A 118 3.96 25.06 -25.59
CA PHE A 118 2.76 24.32 -25.17
C PHE A 118 2.01 25.06 -24.03
N GLY A 119 2.70 25.37 -22.93
CA GLY A 119 2.07 26.00 -21.76
C GLY A 119 1.50 27.38 -22.05
N GLY A 120 2.23 28.22 -22.82
CA GLY A 120 1.77 29.56 -23.16
C GLY A 120 0.57 29.56 -24.09
N GLY A 121 0.56 28.68 -25.10
CA GLY A 121 -0.59 28.52 -26.01
C GLY A 121 -1.81 27.98 -25.26
N SER A 122 -1.62 26.98 -24.40
CA SER A 122 -2.68 26.46 -23.53
C SER A 122 -3.25 27.56 -22.63
N ASN A 123 -2.41 28.35 -21.95
CA ASN A 123 -2.85 29.46 -21.09
C ASN A 123 -3.70 30.48 -21.86
N ALA A 124 -3.32 30.80 -23.10
CA ALA A 124 -4.10 31.70 -23.95
C ALA A 124 -5.49 31.13 -24.28
N GLY A 125 -5.58 29.81 -24.54
CA GLY A 125 -6.84 29.12 -24.74
C GLY A 125 -7.75 29.16 -23.50
N PHE A 126 -7.19 28.92 -22.30
CA PHE A 126 -7.93 29.01 -21.04
C PHE A 126 -8.47 30.41 -20.74
N GLN A 127 -7.73 31.43 -21.12
CA GLN A 127 -8.20 32.82 -20.99
C GLN A 127 -9.36 33.12 -21.93
N ALA A 128 -9.32 32.57 -23.13
CA ALA A 128 -10.33 32.80 -24.17
C ALA A 128 -11.60 31.94 -23.97
N ALA A 129 -11.53 30.86 -23.20
CA ALA A 129 -12.62 29.91 -22.99
C ALA A 129 -13.83 30.59 -22.29
N LYS A 130 -15.06 30.29 -22.72
CA LYS A 130 -16.30 30.80 -22.13
C LYS A 130 -16.82 29.92 -20.98
N ASN A 131 -16.64 28.60 -21.05
CA ASN A 131 -17.17 27.67 -20.07
C ASN A 131 -16.30 27.58 -18.80
N ASP A 132 -16.92 27.17 -17.70
CA ASP A 132 -16.24 27.00 -16.40
C ASP A 132 -15.30 25.79 -16.37
N VAL A 133 -15.54 24.77 -17.21
CA VAL A 133 -14.66 23.63 -17.41
C VAL A 133 -13.98 23.74 -18.77
N VAL A 134 -12.65 23.63 -18.78
CA VAL A 134 -11.84 23.61 -19.99
C VAL A 134 -11.21 22.23 -20.15
N VAL A 135 -11.41 21.62 -21.31
CA VAL A 135 -10.74 20.38 -21.71
C VAL A 135 -9.54 20.74 -22.58
N LEU A 136 -8.35 20.46 -22.12
CA LEU A 136 -7.12 20.60 -22.89
C LEU A 136 -6.87 19.29 -23.67
N LEU A 137 -6.72 19.37 -24.98
CA LEU A 137 -6.54 18.22 -25.85
C LEU A 137 -5.42 18.49 -26.87
N ASN A 138 -4.48 17.57 -27.02
CA ASN A 138 -3.45 17.66 -28.05
C ASN A 138 -4.04 17.49 -29.45
N ASN A 139 -3.39 18.12 -30.44
CA ASN A 139 -3.83 18.06 -31.83
C ASN A 139 -3.63 16.69 -32.51
N ASP A 140 -2.93 15.74 -31.86
CA ASP A 140 -2.69 14.37 -32.34
C ASP A 140 -3.52 13.31 -31.57
N MET A 141 -4.67 13.74 -31.03
CA MET A 141 -5.59 12.87 -30.29
C MET A 141 -6.92 12.66 -30.98
N ARG A 142 -7.34 11.39 -31.08
CA ARG A 142 -8.71 10.99 -31.41
C ARG A 142 -9.48 10.73 -30.10
N VAL A 143 -10.71 11.17 -30.02
CA VAL A 143 -11.57 10.94 -28.86
C VAL A 143 -12.69 9.95 -29.18
N GLU A 144 -13.16 9.21 -28.18
CA GLU A 144 -14.41 8.44 -28.30
C GLU A 144 -15.62 9.38 -28.24
N PRO A 145 -16.77 9.03 -28.88
CA PRO A 145 -17.93 9.93 -28.98
C PRO A 145 -18.50 10.38 -27.63
N ASP A 146 -18.39 9.55 -26.60
CA ASP A 146 -18.94 9.76 -25.26
C ASP A 146 -17.88 10.15 -24.22
N PHE A 147 -16.64 10.51 -24.63
CA PHE A 147 -15.53 10.80 -23.72
C PHE A 147 -15.81 11.96 -22.76
N LEU A 148 -16.65 12.93 -23.18
CA LEU A 148 -16.82 14.19 -22.46
C LEU A 148 -17.69 14.04 -21.20
N ALA A 149 -18.81 13.31 -21.28
CA ALA A 149 -19.76 13.22 -20.16
C ALA A 149 -19.12 12.62 -18.88
N PRO A 150 -18.40 11.49 -18.92
CA PRO A 150 -17.72 10.97 -17.74
C PRO A 150 -16.59 11.89 -17.24
N LEU A 151 -15.94 12.64 -18.16
CA LEU A 151 -14.87 13.59 -17.81
C LEU A 151 -15.39 14.80 -17.02
N LEU A 152 -16.62 15.25 -17.29
CA LEU A 152 -17.24 16.40 -16.64
C LEU A 152 -17.93 16.06 -15.31
N ALA A 153 -18.45 14.84 -15.17
CA ALA A 153 -19.23 14.42 -14.00
C ALA A 153 -18.52 14.66 -12.64
N PRO A 154 -17.21 14.42 -12.47
CA PRO A 154 -16.54 14.64 -11.19
C PRO A 154 -16.52 16.11 -10.72
N PHE A 155 -16.72 17.09 -11.61
CA PHE A 155 -16.77 18.52 -11.24
C PHE A 155 -18.02 18.93 -10.45
N ALA A 156 -18.98 18.02 -10.25
CA ALA A 156 -20.04 18.19 -9.26
C ALA A 156 -19.47 18.35 -7.83
N ASP A 157 -18.27 17.81 -7.55
CA ASP A 157 -17.55 18.09 -6.32
C ASP A 157 -16.78 19.42 -6.42
N PRO A 158 -17.09 20.43 -5.58
CA PRO A 158 -16.44 21.74 -5.62
C PRO A 158 -14.93 21.69 -5.31
N LEU A 159 -14.41 20.59 -4.81
CA LEU A 159 -12.97 20.43 -4.56
C LEU A 159 -12.20 19.89 -5.78
N VAL A 160 -12.87 19.41 -6.83
CA VAL A 160 -12.19 18.90 -8.02
C VAL A 160 -11.52 20.05 -8.78
N PHE A 161 -10.23 19.89 -9.02
CA PHE A 161 -9.43 20.80 -9.84
C PHE A 161 -9.34 20.34 -11.27
N SER A 162 -8.96 19.05 -11.47
CA SER A 162 -8.80 18.49 -12.81
C SER A 162 -9.11 17.00 -12.84
N VAL A 163 -9.43 16.51 -14.04
CA VAL A 163 -9.75 15.12 -14.33
C VAL A 163 -9.00 14.70 -15.59
N ALA A 164 -8.19 13.63 -15.51
CA ALA A 164 -7.42 13.09 -16.62
C ALA A 164 -8.18 11.97 -17.33
N CYS A 165 -8.07 11.90 -18.66
CA CYS A 165 -8.64 10.81 -19.47
C CYS A 165 -7.82 9.52 -19.38
N GLN A 166 -8.42 8.40 -19.78
CA GLN A 166 -7.73 7.19 -20.16
C GLN A 166 -7.11 7.35 -21.54
N ILE A 167 -5.81 7.18 -21.65
CA ILE A 167 -5.08 7.34 -22.92
C ILE A 167 -4.64 5.97 -23.42
N PHE A 168 -4.95 5.67 -24.69
CA PHE A 168 -4.44 4.53 -25.41
C PHE A 168 -3.58 4.99 -26.59
N PHE A 169 -2.69 4.11 -27.08
CA PHE A 169 -2.13 4.31 -28.41
C PHE A 169 -3.20 4.23 -29.49
N SER A 170 -3.04 5.00 -30.57
CA SER A 170 -3.85 4.85 -31.78
C SER A 170 -3.65 3.51 -32.48
N ASP A 171 -2.49 2.89 -32.31
CA ASP A 171 -2.18 1.56 -32.80
C ASP A 171 -2.63 0.49 -31.77
N PRO A 172 -3.65 -0.32 -32.09
CA PRO A 172 -4.18 -1.33 -31.16
C PRO A 172 -3.16 -2.42 -30.79
N ALA A 173 -2.11 -2.62 -31.59
CA ALA A 173 -1.07 -3.61 -31.34
C ALA A 173 -0.07 -3.17 -30.26
N LYS A 174 -0.04 -1.87 -29.96
CA LYS A 174 0.82 -1.31 -28.92
C LYS A 174 0.12 -1.35 -27.56
N ARG A 175 0.92 -1.57 -26.51
CA ARG A 175 0.45 -1.37 -25.13
C ARG A 175 0.11 0.10 -24.91
N ARG A 176 -0.71 0.37 -23.87
CA ARG A 176 -0.89 1.72 -23.34
C ARG A 176 0.48 2.34 -23.05
N GLU A 177 0.75 3.48 -23.60
CA GLU A 177 1.99 4.22 -23.35
C GLU A 177 1.84 5.16 -22.16
N GLU A 178 0.77 5.95 -22.21
CA GLU A 178 0.45 6.93 -21.21
C GLU A 178 -0.97 6.68 -20.75
N THR A 179 -1.18 6.76 -19.45
CA THR A 179 -2.50 6.73 -18.87
C THR A 179 -2.67 7.98 -18.02
N GLY A 180 -3.89 8.46 -17.85
CA GLY A 180 -4.18 9.52 -16.91
C GLY A 180 -3.98 9.12 -15.44
N LEU A 181 -3.75 7.83 -15.15
CA LEU A 181 -3.46 7.34 -13.80
C LEU A 181 -1.99 7.58 -13.46
N THR A 182 -1.69 8.82 -13.10
CA THR A 182 -0.35 9.28 -12.73
C THR A 182 -0.09 9.11 -11.24
N GLN A 183 1.16 8.84 -10.87
CA GLN A 183 1.61 8.71 -9.49
C GLN A 183 2.88 9.51 -9.26
N THR A 184 2.99 10.11 -8.08
CA THR A 184 4.25 10.72 -7.62
C THR A 184 4.56 10.29 -6.20
N TRP A 185 5.84 10.15 -5.89
CA TRP A 185 6.31 9.89 -4.54
C TRP A 185 7.68 10.52 -4.31
N TRP A 186 8.03 10.68 -3.05
CA TRP A 186 9.32 11.20 -2.66
C TRP A 186 10.24 10.08 -2.24
N GLU A 187 11.35 9.93 -2.94
CA GLU A 187 12.32 8.88 -2.66
C GLU A 187 13.75 9.43 -2.70
N ARG A 188 14.49 9.25 -1.62
CA ARG A 188 15.91 9.62 -1.51
C ARG A 188 16.22 11.02 -2.04
N GLY A 189 15.45 12.00 -1.59
CA GLY A 189 15.64 13.40 -1.99
C GLY A 189 15.20 13.74 -3.42
N ARG A 190 14.44 12.87 -4.09
CA ARG A 190 13.94 13.10 -5.46
C ARG A 190 12.44 12.88 -5.56
N LEU A 191 11.82 13.70 -6.39
CA LEU A 191 10.50 13.38 -6.93
C LEU A 191 10.63 12.22 -7.91
N ARG A 192 9.79 11.21 -7.72
CA ARG A 192 9.56 10.14 -8.68
C ARG A 192 8.19 10.34 -9.31
N VAL A 193 8.12 10.08 -10.59
CA VAL A 193 6.91 10.18 -11.40
C VAL A 193 6.73 8.87 -12.15
N SER A 194 5.51 8.37 -12.21
CA SER A 194 5.16 7.16 -12.95
C SER A 194 3.75 7.24 -13.51
N HIS A 195 3.52 6.57 -14.60
CA HIS A 195 2.21 6.27 -15.16
C HIS A 195 1.87 4.82 -14.85
N ARG A 196 0.70 4.58 -14.29
CA ARG A 196 0.25 3.23 -13.94
C ARG A 196 -0.82 2.73 -14.89
N ILE A 197 -0.66 1.48 -15.31
CA ILE A 197 -1.66 0.75 -16.09
C ILE A 197 -2.34 -0.23 -15.14
N ASP A 198 -3.61 0.00 -14.83
CA ASP A 198 -4.42 -0.89 -14.00
C ASP A 198 -5.86 -0.98 -14.51
N PRO A 199 -6.19 -2.07 -15.26
CA PRO A 199 -7.52 -2.26 -15.83
C PRO A 199 -8.62 -2.53 -14.79
N VAL A 200 -8.25 -2.79 -13.53
CA VAL A 200 -9.22 -3.00 -12.44
C VAL A 200 -9.79 -1.67 -11.94
N VAL A 201 -9.10 -0.55 -12.19
CA VAL A 201 -9.58 0.79 -11.87
C VAL A 201 -10.57 1.21 -12.95
N ASP A 202 -11.87 1.05 -12.68
CA ASP A 202 -13.00 1.27 -13.59
C ASP A 202 -13.88 2.49 -13.24
N VAL A 203 -13.54 3.20 -12.17
CA VAL A 203 -14.20 4.41 -11.69
C VAL A 203 -13.19 5.54 -11.47
N ALA A 204 -13.70 6.77 -11.34
CA ALA A 204 -12.85 7.93 -11.05
C ALA A 204 -11.96 7.67 -9.83
N PHE A 205 -10.64 7.83 -10.00
CA PHE A 205 -9.62 7.49 -9.01
C PHE A 205 -8.67 8.67 -8.77
N PRO A 206 -8.17 8.91 -7.54
CA PRO A 206 -7.20 9.97 -7.30
C PRO A 206 -5.88 9.68 -8.04
N CYS A 207 -5.31 10.71 -8.65
CA CYS A 207 -4.02 10.65 -9.33
C CYS A 207 -3.14 11.85 -8.97
N ALA A 208 -1.88 11.82 -9.38
CA ALA A 208 -0.92 12.85 -9.00
C ALA A 208 -1.16 14.18 -9.73
N TYR A 209 -1.34 14.09 -11.02
CA TYR A 209 -1.57 15.23 -11.91
C TYR A 209 -2.35 14.79 -13.15
N SER A 210 -3.01 15.73 -13.77
CA SER A 210 -3.68 15.53 -15.04
C SER A 210 -2.75 15.99 -16.16
N GLY A 211 -2.42 15.09 -17.08
CA GLY A 211 -1.51 15.39 -18.19
C GLY A 211 -2.04 16.51 -19.09
N GLY A 212 -1.15 17.35 -19.58
CA GLY A 212 -1.52 18.50 -20.41
C GLY A 212 -2.15 18.16 -21.77
N GLY A 213 -2.12 16.87 -22.17
CA GLY A 213 -2.56 16.45 -23.51
C GLY A 213 -4.01 15.98 -23.62
N SER A 214 -4.67 15.60 -22.52
CA SER A 214 -6.05 15.06 -22.53
C SER A 214 -6.65 15.09 -21.12
N SER A 215 -7.07 16.26 -20.68
CA SER A 215 -7.60 16.44 -19.33
C SER A 215 -8.56 17.62 -19.25
N ALA A 216 -9.52 17.55 -18.35
CA ALA A 216 -10.41 18.65 -18.01
C ALA A 216 -9.93 19.38 -16.75
N PHE A 217 -10.14 20.68 -16.72
CA PHE A 217 -9.74 21.57 -15.62
C PHE A 217 -10.86 22.54 -15.24
N ASN A 218 -11.00 22.80 -13.95
CA ASN A 218 -11.78 23.96 -13.48
C ASN A 218 -11.04 25.25 -13.88
N ARG A 219 -11.60 26.01 -14.80
CA ARG A 219 -10.97 27.21 -15.39
C ARG A 219 -10.58 28.24 -14.34
N ARG A 220 -11.46 28.53 -13.40
CA ARG A 220 -11.21 29.55 -12.36
C ARG A 220 -10.05 29.15 -11.45
N LYS A 221 -10.00 27.88 -11.04
CA LYS A 221 -8.91 27.35 -10.23
C LYS A 221 -7.59 27.29 -10.99
N PHE A 222 -7.63 26.93 -12.28
CA PHE A 222 -6.47 26.97 -13.16
C PHE A 222 -5.88 28.38 -13.25
N GLN A 223 -6.74 29.39 -13.44
CA GLN A 223 -6.33 30.80 -13.49
C GLN A 223 -5.84 31.29 -12.11
N GLU A 224 -6.45 30.85 -11.00
CA GLU A 224 -6.01 31.17 -9.64
C GLU A 224 -4.57 30.70 -9.37
N LEU A 225 -4.19 29.51 -9.85
CA LEU A 225 -2.82 29.00 -9.75
C LEU A 225 -1.84 29.68 -10.71
N GLY A 226 -2.33 30.50 -11.65
CA GLY A 226 -1.51 31.15 -12.66
C GLY A 226 -1.31 30.36 -13.94
N GLY A 227 -2.00 29.23 -14.10
CA GLY A 227 -1.88 28.34 -15.26
C GLY A 227 -0.57 27.56 -15.30
N PHE A 228 -0.16 27.12 -16.49
CA PHE A 228 1.12 26.47 -16.69
C PHE A 228 2.28 27.48 -16.54
N ASP A 229 3.23 27.14 -15.65
CA ASP A 229 4.35 28.02 -15.31
C ASP A 229 5.44 27.97 -16.39
N GLU A 230 5.77 29.14 -16.96
CA GLU A 230 6.79 29.27 -17.98
C GLU A 230 8.24 29.00 -17.51
N ILE A 231 8.45 28.82 -16.20
CA ILE A 231 9.77 28.47 -15.65
C ILE A 231 10.30 27.13 -16.20
N TYR A 232 9.37 26.24 -16.62
CA TYR A 232 9.70 24.89 -17.14
C TYR A 232 10.01 24.87 -18.63
N LYS A 233 9.97 26.01 -19.33
CA LYS A 233 10.32 26.05 -20.75
C LYS A 233 11.66 25.34 -21.03
N PRO A 234 11.75 24.57 -22.15
CA PRO A 234 10.78 24.54 -23.25
C PRO A 234 9.66 23.49 -23.10
N PHE A 235 9.80 22.45 -22.23
CA PHE A 235 8.85 21.36 -22.05
C PHE A 235 9.12 20.55 -20.77
N TYR A 236 8.10 19.79 -20.33
CA TYR A 236 8.03 18.87 -19.19
C TYR A 236 8.02 19.55 -17.82
N TYR A 237 7.26 18.93 -16.90
CA TYR A 237 6.99 19.33 -15.49
C TYR A 237 5.92 20.41 -15.30
N GLU A 238 5.43 21.09 -16.33
CA GLU A 238 4.37 22.09 -16.19
C GLU A 238 3.05 21.51 -15.68
N ASP A 239 2.67 20.32 -16.15
CA ASP A 239 1.49 19.57 -15.73
C ASP A 239 1.67 18.93 -14.34
N THR A 240 2.82 18.33 -14.10
CA THR A 240 3.19 17.75 -12.79
C THR A 240 3.20 18.83 -11.71
N ASP A 241 3.71 20.02 -12.02
CA ASP A 241 3.73 21.17 -11.13
C ASP A 241 2.31 21.65 -10.79
N LEU A 242 1.48 21.80 -11.79
CA LEU A 242 0.10 22.27 -11.64
C LEU A 242 -0.74 21.29 -10.79
N GLY A 243 -0.59 19.98 -11.03
CA GLY A 243 -1.24 18.93 -10.21
C GLY A 243 -0.75 18.94 -8.75
N HIS A 244 0.55 19.11 -8.55
CA HIS A 244 1.12 19.24 -7.22
C HIS A 244 0.61 20.47 -6.46
N LEU A 245 0.54 21.64 -7.14
CA LEU A 245 -0.02 22.87 -6.58
C LEU A 245 -1.51 22.71 -6.24
N ALA A 246 -2.28 22.01 -7.06
CA ALA A 246 -3.69 21.74 -6.79
C ALA A 246 -3.85 20.91 -5.49
N TRP A 247 -3.10 19.84 -5.33
CA TRP A 247 -3.07 19.07 -4.08
C TRP A 247 -2.59 19.92 -2.90
N LYS A 248 -1.58 20.76 -3.11
CA LYS A 248 -1.05 21.67 -2.09
C LYS A 248 -2.09 22.70 -1.63
N ARG A 249 -2.94 23.11 -2.55
CA ARG A 249 -4.07 24.02 -2.32
C ARG A 249 -5.22 23.34 -1.57
N GLY A 250 -5.25 22.00 -1.54
CA GLY A 250 -6.30 21.20 -0.92
C GLY A 250 -7.37 20.72 -1.91
N TRP A 251 -7.17 20.94 -3.21
CA TRP A 251 -8.05 20.48 -4.26
C TRP A 251 -7.73 19.04 -4.67
N LYS A 252 -8.60 18.44 -5.48
CA LYS A 252 -8.55 17.04 -5.91
C LYS A 252 -8.16 16.95 -7.39
N VAL A 253 -7.29 16.01 -7.70
CA VAL A 253 -6.91 15.63 -9.06
C VAL A 253 -7.31 14.19 -9.27
N LEU A 254 -8.11 13.92 -10.31
CA LEU A 254 -8.70 12.62 -10.56
C LEU A 254 -8.32 12.08 -11.94
N TYR A 255 -8.39 10.79 -12.09
CA TYR A 255 -8.33 10.04 -13.34
C TYR A 255 -9.70 9.39 -13.58
N GLU A 256 -10.24 9.52 -14.79
CA GLU A 256 -11.53 8.93 -15.17
C GLU A 256 -11.32 7.91 -16.31
N PRO A 257 -11.34 6.61 -16.00
CA PRO A 257 -11.05 5.56 -16.98
C PRO A 257 -12.10 5.44 -18.10
N ARG A 258 -13.32 5.92 -17.87
CA ARG A 258 -14.41 5.87 -18.87
C ARG A 258 -14.31 6.97 -19.92
N SER A 259 -13.51 8.00 -19.68
CA SER A 259 -13.19 9.03 -20.65
C SER A 259 -12.00 8.59 -21.49
N VAL A 260 -12.24 8.08 -22.71
CA VAL A 260 -11.22 7.42 -23.53
C VAL A 260 -10.75 8.29 -24.68
N VAL A 261 -9.44 8.38 -24.82
CA VAL A 261 -8.77 9.04 -25.94
C VAL A 261 -7.65 8.18 -26.51
N PHE A 262 -7.34 8.38 -27.79
CA PHE A 262 -6.27 7.65 -28.51
C PHE A 262 -5.22 8.62 -29.01
N HIS A 263 -3.97 8.42 -28.64
CA HIS A 263 -2.83 9.27 -28.93
C HIS A 263 -2.02 8.73 -30.11
N GLU A 264 -1.85 9.53 -31.17
CA GLU A 264 -0.92 9.23 -32.24
C GLU A 264 0.44 9.86 -31.97
N HIS A 265 1.22 9.23 -31.13
CA HIS A 265 2.49 9.78 -30.66
C HIS A 265 3.50 9.94 -31.82
N ARG A 266 3.69 11.17 -32.31
CA ARG A 266 4.66 11.50 -33.36
C ARG A 266 6.04 11.92 -32.84
N GLY A 267 6.19 12.08 -31.52
CA GLY A 267 7.46 12.41 -30.90
C GLY A 267 8.09 13.72 -31.41
N THR A 268 7.29 14.79 -31.48
CA THR A 268 7.72 16.13 -31.96
C THR A 268 8.99 16.60 -31.25
N ILE A 269 9.08 16.42 -29.92
CA ILE A 269 10.24 16.80 -29.11
C ILE A 269 11.49 16.02 -29.53
N GLY A 270 11.38 14.69 -29.67
CA GLY A 270 12.50 13.83 -30.08
C GLY A 270 13.00 14.07 -31.50
N LYS A 271 12.17 14.66 -32.38
CA LYS A 271 12.58 15.07 -33.73
C LYS A 271 13.27 16.43 -33.75
N SER A 272 12.86 17.32 -32.84
CA SER A 272 13.34 18.71 -32.83
C SER A 272 14.55 18.95 -31.94
N PHE A 273 14.80 18.08 -30.93
CA PHE A 273 15.85 18.27 -29.94
C PHE A 273 16.71 17.02 -29.77
N THR A 274 18.01 17.22 -29.45
CA THR A 274 18.91 16.11 -29.18
C THR A 274 18.62 15.44 -27.83
N PRO A 275 18.87 14.12 -27.68
CA PRO A 275 18.69 13.41 -26.40
C PRO A 275 19.44 14.06 -25.22
N ASP A 276 20.67 14.52 -25.45
CA ASP A 276 21.48 15.24 -24.43
C ASP A 276 20.80 16.54 -23.95
N PHE A 277 20.14 17.26 -24.85
CA PHE A 277 19.42 18.49 -24.50
C PHE A 277 18.15 18.15 -23.71
N ILE A 278 17.40 17.15 -24.16
CA ILE A 278 16.16 16.71 -23.47
C ILE A 278 16.48 16.28 -22.03
N GLU A 279 17.53 15.45 -21.84
CA GLU A 279 17.95 15.01 -20.51
C GLU A 279 18.41 16.18 -19.62
N THR A 280 19.12 17.17 -20.17
CA THR A 280 19.51 18.37 -19.43
C THR A 280 18.32 19.18 -18.98
N VAL A 281 17.32 19.38 -19.86
CA VAL A 281 16.06 20.09 -19.56
C VAL A 281 15.29 19.34 -18.46
N LEU A 282 15.17 18.02 -18.53
CA LEU A 282 14.54 17.20 -17.50
C LEU A 282 15.22 17.37 -16.14
N LYS A 283 16.56 17.39 -16.08
CA LYS A 283 17.32 17.60 -14.84
C LYS A 283 17.11 19.02 -14.29
N LYS A 284 17.14 20.05 -15.15
CA LYS A 284 16.84 21.43 -14.78
C LYS A 284 15.42 21.55 -14.23
N ASN A 285 14.41 21.03 -14.92
CA ASN A 285 13.03 21.17 -14.55
C ASN A 285 12.69 20.39 -13.26
N LEU A 286 13.33 19.23 -13.02
CA LEU A 286 13.23 18.52 -11.73
C LEU A 286 13.74 19.38 -10.56
N LEU A 287 14.90 20.04 -10.74
CA LEU A 287 15.42 20.96 -9.73
C LEU A 287 14.46 22.13 -9.48
N LEU A 288 14.00 22.80 -10.53
CA LEU A 288 13.08 23.92 -10.43
C LEU A 288 11.75 23.53 -9.78
N PHE A 289 11.24 22.33 -10.10
CA PHE A 289 10.05 21.78 -9.43
C PHE A 289 10.27 21.61 -7.91
N CYS A 290 11.38 20.98 -7.52
CA CYS A 290 11.69 20.76 -6.11
C CYS A 290 11.93 22.09 -5.38
N TRP A 291 12.63 23.02 -6.00
CA TRP A 291 12.94 24.34 -5.42
C TRP A 291 11.69 25.21 -5.27
N LYS A 292 10.77 25.14 -6.21
CA LYS A 292 9.47 25.84 -6.16
C LYS A 292 8.56 25.23 -5.11
N ASN A 293 8.42 23.89 -5.08
CA ASN A 293 7.29 23.23 -4.44
C ASN A 293 7.60 22.63 -3.08
N ILE A 294 8.85 22.25 -2.77
CA ILE A 294 9.19 21.59 -1.53
C ILE A 294 9.61 22.61 -0.47
N HIS A 295 8.77 22.73 0.58
CA HIS A 295 8.99 23.65 1.70
C HIS A 295 9.37 22.91 2.99
N ASN A 296 9.25 21.59 3.03
CA ASN A 296 9.75 20.78 4.12
C ASN A 296 11.28 20.76 4.09
N TRP A 297 11.93 21.39 5.09
CA TRP A 297 13.38 21.57 5.11
C TRP A 297 14.16 20.25 5.12
N ARG A 298 13.61 19.17 5.73
CA ARG A 298 14.26 17.83 5.72
C ARG A 298 14.25 17.21 4.32
N MET A 299 13.14 17.33 3.63
CA MET A 299 13.02 16.89 2.23
C MET A 299 13.95 17.69 1.34
N LEU A 300 14.01 19.01 1.52
CA LEU A 300 14.88 19.91 0.75
C LEU A 300 16.36 19.64 1.01
N ALA A 301 16.77 19.49 2.27
CA ALA A 301 18.15 19.14 2.61
C ALA A 301 18.58 17.80 2.00
N ASN A 302 17.72 16.78 2.08
CA ASN A 302 17.97 15.50 1.42
C ASN A 302 18.07 15.64 -0.10
N HIS A 303 17.27 16.52 -0.70
CA HIS A 303 17.32 16.81 -2.13
C HIS A 303 18.65 17.45 -2.54
N LEU A 304 19.10 18.48 -1.82
CA LEU A 304 20.38 19.13 -2.09
C LEU A 304 21.55 18.15 -1.93
N PHE A 305 21.53 17.34 -0.88
CA PHE A 305 22.55 16.32 -0.64
C PHE A 305 22.58 15.26 -1.74
N GLU A 306 21.41 14.73 -2.11
CA GLU A 306 21.30 13.74 -3.20
C GLU A 306 21.81 14.33 -4.52
N TRP A 307 21.47 15.59 -4.82
CA TRP A 307 21.93 16.24 -6.05
C TRP A 307 23.46 16.42 -6.08
N LEU A 308 24.03 16.74 -4.93
CA LEU A 308 25.49 16.80 -4.76
C LEU A 308 26.14 15.44 -5.08
N THR A 309 25.59 14.34 -4.54
CA THR A 309 26.09 12.99 -4.79
C THR A 309 25.99 12.60 -6.27
N VAL A 310 24.95 13.03 -6.97
CA VAL A 310 24.76 12.77 -8.42
C VAL A 310 25.75 13.55 -9.26
N CYS A 311 25.96 14.82 -8.96
CA CYS A 311 26.93 15.66 -9.71
C CYS A 311 28.36 15.12 -9.53
N ILE A 312 28.79 14.88 -8.30
CA ILE A 312 30.14 14.40 -8.00
C ILE A 312 30.33 12.94 -8.45
N GLY A 313 29.46 12.04 -7.98
CA GLY A 313 29.58 10.61 -8.27
C GLY A 313 29.42 10.30 -9.75
N GLY A 314 28.47 10.95 -10.44
CA GLY A 314 28.28 10.79 -11.87
C GLY A 314 29.47 11.32 -12.69
N THR A 315 30.13 12.37 -12.22
CA THR A 315 31.33 12.90 -12.85
C THR A 315 32.54 11.98 -12.64
N LEU A 316 32.72 11.48 -11.42
CA LEU A 316 33.81 10.53 -11.08
C LEU A 316 33.72 9.21 -11.84
N THR A 317 32.47 8.73 -12.08
CA THR A 317 32.19 7.49 -12.82
C THR A 317 32.09 7.70 -14.34
N ALA A 318 32.31 8.93 -14.83
CA ALA A 318 32.10 9.34 -16.22
C ALA A 318 30.70 8.97 -16.78
N HIS A 319 29.69 8.79 -15.90
CA HIS A 319 28.33 8.41 -16.29
C HIS A 319 27.61 9.59 -16.96
N PRO A 320 26.94 9.41 -18.12
CA PRO A 320 26.26 10.49 -18.84
C PRO A 320 25.27 11.30 -17.97
N GLN A 321 24.59 10.65 -17.04
CA GLN A 321 23.66 11.31 -16.13
C GLN A 321 24.32 12.34 -15.19
N GLY A 322 25.56 12.15 -14.78
CA GLY A 322 26.30 13.14 -13.98
C GLY A 322 26.51 14.43 -14.75
N ARG A 323 26.87 14.30 -16.03
CA ARG A 323 27.01 15.44 -16.95
C ARG A 323 25.72 16.22 -17.15
N HIS A 324 24.61 15.53 -17.43
CA HIS A 324 23.29 16.17 -17.56
C HIS A 324 22.85 16.82 -16.25
N ALA A 325 23.12 16.20 -15.09
CA ALA A 325 22.83 16.76 -13.78
C ALA A 325 23.62 18.06 -13.52
N SER A 326 24.93 18.09 -13.87
CA SER A 326 25.75 19.29 -13.71
C SER A 326 25.26 20.46 -14.56
N PHE A 327 24.97 20.22 -15.85
CA PHE A 327 24.43 21.27 -16.71
C PHE A 327 23.02 21.70 -16.27
N GLY A 328 22.15 20.74 -15.89
CA GLY A 328 20.83 21.05 -15.35
C GLY A 328 20.90 21.89 -14.07
N LEU A 329 21.88 21.63 -13.19
CA LEU A 329 22.14 22.44 -12.00
C LEU A 329 22.53 23.89 -12.37
N LEU A 330 23.45 24.05 -13.32
CA LEU A 330 23.85 25.38 -13.77
C LEU A 330 22.68 26.19 -14.31
N GLU A 331 21.88 25.59 -15.21
CA GLU A 331 20.69 26.25 -15.77
C GLU A 331 19.62 26.58 -14.70
N ALA A 332 19.44 25.69 -13.71
CA ALA A 332 18.54 25.93 -12.59
C ALA A 332 19.02 27.08 -11.71
N VAL A 333 20.33 27.15 -11.42
CA VAL A 333 20.93 28.26 -10.64
C VAL A 333 20.84 29.60 -11.39
N LEU A 334 21.04 29.62 -12.70
CA LEU A 334 20.79 30.81 -13.52
C LEU A 334 19.32 31.26 -13.51
N SER A 335 18.41 30.33 -13.25
CA SER A 335 16.99 30.57 -13.11
C SER A 335 16.54 30.85 -11.66
N LEU A 336 17.48 30.91 -10.71
CA LEU A 336 17.19 31.02 -9.26
C LEU A 336 16.28 32.22 -8.89
N PRO A 337 16.42 33.44 -9.43
CA PRO A 337 15.52 34.55 -9.12
C PRO A 337 14.05 34.24 -9.51
N LYS A 338 13.85 33.55 -10.64
CA LYS A 338 12.52 33.12 -11.08
C LYS A 338 11.98 32.01 -10.18
N ALA A 339 12.86 31.06 -9.79
CA ALA A 339 12.49 29.97 -8.87
C ALA A 339 12.08 30.51 -7.49
N MET A 340 12.75 31.52 -6.97
CA MET A 340 12.41 32.19 -5.71
C MET A 340 11.02 32.82 -5.78
N LYS A 341 10.72 33.58 -6.84
CA LYS A 341 9.40 34.16 -7.06
C LYS A 341 8.31 33.08 -7.15
N ALA A 342 8.57 32.02 -7.89
CA ALA A 342 7.66 30.88 -8.04
C ALA A 342 7.45 30.14 -6.71
N ARG A 343 8.53 30.00 -5.90
CA ARG A 343 8.49 29.40 -4.56
C ARG A 343 7.59 30.18 -3.61
N TRP A 344 7.76 31.50 -3.58
CA TRP A 344 6.89 32.41 -2.81
C TRP A 344 5.43 32.22 -3.18
N HIS A 345 5.13 32.25 -4.47
CA HIS A 345 3.78 32.07 -4.99
C HIS A 345 3.18 30.68 -4.61
N ALA A 346 3.96 29.61 -4.76
CA ALA A 346 3.54 28.26 -4.36
C ALA A 346 3.21 28.17 -2.84
N ARG A 347 3.90 28.95 -2.03
CA ARG A 347 3.70 29.01 -0.58
C ARG A 347 2.45 29.80 -0.18
N GLU A 348 2.11 30.86 -0.92
CA GLU A 348 0.85 31.59 -0.74
C GLU A 348 -0.38 30.67 -0.84
N PHE A 349 -0.33 29.67 -1.72
CA PHE A 349 -1.39 28.72 -1.94
C PHE A 349 -1.34 27.49 -1.02
N ALA A 350 -0.28 27.28 -0.26
CA ALA A 350 -0.11 26.09 0.53
C ALA A 350 -1.10 26.01 1.71
N SER A 351 -2.03 25.07 1.65
CA SER A 351 -2.93 24.71 2.75
C SER A 351 -2.59 23.35 3.36
N VAL A 352 -1.71 22.58 2.70
CA VAL A 352 -1.35 21.21 3.05
C VAL A 352 0.17 21.06 3.10
N SER A 353 0.67 20.19 3.97
CA SER A 353 2.11 19.88 4.06
C SER A 353 2.60 19.05 2.86
N ASP A 354 3.90 19.20 2.51
CA ASP A 354 4.48 18.46 1.38
C ASP A 354 4.35 16.93 1.56
N SER A 355 4.53 16.42 2.78
CA SER A 355 4.38 14.98 3.05
C SER A 355 2.94 14.48 2.89
N GLU A 356 1.95 15.34 3.13
CA GLU A 356 0.55 14.99 2.97
C GLU A 356 0.14 14.96 1.49
N ILE A 357 0.73 15.80 0.63
CA ILE A 357 0.43 15.84 -0.80
C ILE A 357 0.64 14.45 -1.43
N PHE A 358 1.77 13.80 -1.15
CA PHE A 358 2.07 12.47 -1.69
C PHE A 358 1.13 11.37 -1.17
N ARG A 359 0.49 11.57 -0.02
CA ARG A 359 -0.51 10.65 0.52
C ARG A 359 -1.90 10.86 -0.10
N ARG A 360 -2.26 12.10 -0.42
CA ARG A 360 -3.58 12.46 -0.96
C ARG A 360 -3.90 11.81 -2.31
N GLN A 361 -2.88 11.47 -3.07
CA GLN A 361 -2.97 10.76 -4.36
C GLN A 361 -3.25 9.25 -4.20
N ARG A 362 -3.18 8.71 -2.97
CA ARG A 362 -3.39 7.29 -2.70
C ARG A 362 -4.85 7.01 -2.44
N GLY A 363 -5.37 5.97 -3.09
CA GLY A 363 -6.79 5.61 -2.99
C GLY A 363 -7.26 5.39 -1.56
N SER A 364 -6.47 4.70 -0.73
CA SER A 364 -6.79 4.44 0.68
C SER A 364 -6.88 5.74 1.49
N TYR A 365 -5.91 6.64 1.33
CA TYR A 365 -5.90 7.93 2.01
C TYR A 365 -7.05 8.82 1.52
N TYR A 366 -7.31 8.82 0.22
CA TYR A 366 -8.41 9.58 -0.37
C TYR A 366 -9.76 9.13 0.21
N ARG A 367 -10.01 7.83 0.27
CA ARG A 367 -11.21 7.28 0.88
C ARG A 367 -11.32 7.68 2.36
N ASP A 368 -10.26 7.55 3.12
CA ASP A 368 -10.25 7.90 4.55
C ASP A 368 -10.55 9.37 4.81
N ARG A 369 -10.12 10.29 3.95
CA ARG A 369 -10.17 11.73 4.22
C ARG A 369 -11.26 12.47 3.48
N PHE A 370 -11.63 12.03 2.28
CA PHE A 370 -12.48 12.82 1.37
C PHE A 370 -13.83 12.18 1.06
N GLU A 371 -13.97 10.85 1.16
CA GLU A 371 -15.28 10.24 0.95
C GLU A 371 -16.13 10.32 2.22
N THR A 372 -17.42 10.63 2.04
CA THR A 372 -18.41 10.48 3.11
C THR A 372 -18.60 9.00 3.39
N GLN A 373 -18.31 8.57 4.61
CA GLN A 373 -18.66 7.22 5.00
C GLN A 373 -20.18 7.16 5.19
N THR A 374 -20.86 6.47 4.27
CA THR A 374 -22.24 6.05 4.49
C THR A 374 -22.30 5.17 5.75
N PRO A 375 -23.37 5.24 6.55
CA PRO A 375 -23.57 4.30 7.62
C PRO A 375 -23.44 2.87 7.08
N VAL A 376 -22.73 2.00 7.79
CA VAL A 376 -22.64 0.57 7.44
C VAL A 376 -24.04 -0.03 7.60
N SER A 377 -24.89 0.16 6.61
CA SER A 377 -26.26 -0.41 6.56
C SER A 377 -26.26 -1.79 5.89
N GLY A 378 -25.11 -2.22 5.37
CA GLY A 378 -24.93 -3.49 4.68
C GLY A 378 -23.94 -4.42 5.39
N ARG A 379 -23.46 -5.40 4.63
CA ARG A 379 -22.36 -6.28 5.05
C ARG A 379 -21.08 -5.47 5.20
N LEU A 380 -20.34 -5.75 6.28
CA LEU A 380 -19.06 -5.10 6.57
C LEU A 380 -18.02 -5.43 5.48
N GLN A 381 -17.32 -4.43 4.98
CA GLN A 381 -16.26 -4.58 3.98
C GLN A 381 -14.90 -4.68 4.68
N VAL A 382 -14.30 -5.87 4.70
CA VAL A 382 -13.05 -6.16 5.43
C VAL A 382 -11.93 -6.41 4.42
N LEU A 383 -10.87 -5.61 4.47
CA LEU A 383 -9.62 -5.99 3.80
C LEU A 383 -8.82 -6.90 4.74
N PHE A 384 -8.50 -8.11 4.29
CA PHE A 384 -7.63 -9.05 4.99
C PHE A 384 -6.29 -9.16 4.25
N ALA A 385 -5.17 -8.83 4.92
CA ALA A 385 -3.84 -8.80 4.30
C ALA A 385 -2.92 -9.85 4.94
N SER A 386 -2.33 -10.73 4.12
CA SER A 386 -1.43 -11.81 4.57
C SER A 386 -0.05 -11.72 3.92
N PRO A 387 1.06 -11.91 4.69
CA PRO A 387 2.41 -11.99 4.13
C PRO A 387 2.75 -13.37 3.54
N TYR A 388 1.89 -14.38 3.75
CA TYR A 388 2.15 -15.74 3.35
C TYR A 388 0.95 -16.36 2.63
N PRO A 389 1.18 -17.40 1.78
CA PRO A 389 0.09 -18.18 1.21
C PRO A 389 -0.73 -18.85 2.32
N ILE A 390 -2.04 -18.89 2.13
CA ILE A 390 -2.98 -19.46 3.12
C ILE A 390 -3.31 -20.92 2.76
N GLU A 391 -3.33 -21.24 1.47
CA GLU A 391 -3.58 -22.57 0.93
C GLU A 391 -2.31 -23.22 0.36
N PRO A 392 -2.08 -24.51 0.62
CA PRO A 392 -2.67 -25.30 1.70
C PRO A 392 -2.20 -24.83 3.08
N PRO A 393 -2.97 -25.04 4.15
CA PRO A 393 -2.65 -24.56 5.50
C PRO A 393 -1.57 -25.43 6.16
N ILE A 394 -0.33 -25.34 5.67
CA ILE A 394 0.80 -26.21 6.08
C ILE A 394 1.51 -25.77 7.36
N HIS A 395 1.15 -24.62 7.93
CA HIS A 395 1.70 -24.10 9.18
C HIS A 395 0.61 -23.44 10.02
N GLY A 396 0.83 -23.33 11.34
CA GLY A 396 -0.18 -22.88 12.29
C GLY A 396 -0.80 -21.53 11.96
N GLY A 397 -0.01 -20.56 11.47
CA GLY A 397 -0.54 -19.28 11.04
C GLY A 397 -1.48 -19.37 9.84
N ALA A 398 -1.17 -20.22 8.85
CA ALA A 398 -2.06 -20.46 7.71
C ALA A 398 -3.38 -21.13 8.16
N VAL A 399 -3.32 -22.06 9.11
CA VAL A 399 -4.53 -22.68 9.71
C VAL A 399 -5.39 -21.61 10.37
N LEU A 400 -4.82 -20.75 11.20
CA LEU A 400 -5.58 -19.67 11.87
C LEU A 400 -6.18 -18.67 10.87
N MET A 401 -5.41 -18.26 9.86
CA MET A 401 -5.90 -17.36 8.81
C MET A 401 -7.03 -18.00 8.01
N ARG A 402 -6.88 -19.26 7.59
CA ARG A 402 -7.90 -20.00 6.84
C ARG A 402 -9.21 -20.11 7.62
N GLN A 403 -9.16 -20.55 8.87
CA GLN A 403 -10.35 -20.67 9.74
C GLN A 403 -10.98 -19.31 10.00
N THR A 404 -10.18 -18.26 10.20
CA THR A 404 -10.71 -16.90 10.35
C THR A 404 -11.47 -16.45 9.10
N LEU A 405 -10.92 -16.70 7.91
CA LEU A 405 -11.59 -16.33 6.64
C LEU A 405 -12.92 -17.07 6.47
N GLU A 406 -12.95 -18.35 6.76
CA GLU A 406 -14.16 -19.19 6.65
C GLU A 406 -15.26 -18.76 7.61
N GLU A 407 -14.93 -18.42 8.86
CA GLU A 407 -15.91 -17.92 9.84
C GLU A 407 -16.28 -16.45 9.63
N LEU A 408 -15.40 -15.66 9.00
CA LEU A 408 -15.65 -14.24 8.72
C LEU A 408 -16.50 -14.04 7.46
N ALA A 409 -16.33 -14.85 6.44
CA ALA A 409 -17.02 -14.72 5.16
C ALA A 409 -18.57 -14.75 5.25
N PRO A 410 -19.22 -15.56 6.14
CA PRO A 410 -20.65 -15.46 6.38
C PRO A 410 -21.11 -14.13 6.98
N LEU A 411 -20.22 -13.43 7.71
CA LEU A 411 -20.53 -12.24 8.51
C LEU A 411 -20.13 -10.92 7.82
N ALA A 412 -19.21 -10.97 6.85
CA ALA A 412 -18.63 -9.81 6.18
C ALA A 412 -18.24 -10.14 4.74
N ASP A 413 -18.11 -9.14 3.90
CA ASP A 413 -17.48 -9.26 2.59
C ASP A 413 -15.96 -9.09 2.74
N VAL A 414 -15.24 -10.19 2.59
CA VAL A 414 -13.79 -10.22 2.81
C VAL A 414 -13.05 -10.02 1.49
N HIS A 415 -12.17 -9.04 1.45
CA HIS A 415 -11.27 -8.75 0.34
C HIS A 415 -9.85 -9.14 0.72
N LEU A 416 -9.38 -10.26 0.20
CA LEU A 416 -8.06 -10.81 0.52
C LEU A 416 -6.99 -10.19 -0.40
N VAL A 417 -5.89 -9.73 0.21
CA VAL A 417 -4.64 -9.39 -0.49
C VAL A 417 -3.51 -10.18 0.19
N SER A 418 -2.88 -11.07 -0.55
CA SER A 418 -1.87 -11.98 0.02
C SER A 418 -0.63 -12.08 -0.86
N PHE A 419 0.53 -12.20 -0.22
CA PHE A 419 1.72 -12.69 -0.91
C PHE A 419 1.65 -14.21 -1.09
N VAL A 420 2.29 -14.68 -2.16
CA VAL A 420 2.67 -16.06 -2.38
C VAL A 420 4.17 -16.13 -2.66
N ASP A 421 4.81 -17.24 -2.30
CA ASP A 421 6.27 -17.35 -2.42
C ASP A 421 6.70 -17.52 -3.88
N GLU A 422 5.99 -18.32 -4.65
CA GLU A 422 6.30 -18.66 -6.04
C GLU A 422 5.06 -18.64 -6.93
N LYS A 423 5.26 -18.52 -8.25
CA LYS A 423 4.16 -18.62 -9.23
C LYS A 423 3.43 -19.95 -9.17
N ALA A 424 4.12 -21.02 -8.80
CA ALA A 424 3.54 -22.36 -8.63
C ALA A 424 2.54 -22.48 -7.47
N ASP A 425 2.53 -21.48 -6.57
CA ASP A 425 1.58 -21.44 -5.47
C ASP A 425 0.25 -20.78 -5.84
N LEU A 426 0.20 -20.02 -6.93
CA LEU A 426 -1.02 -19.32 -7.36
C LEU A 426 -2.22 -20.26 -7.56
N PRO A 427 -2.11 -21.39 -8.28
CA PRO A 427 -3.25 -22.31 -8.45
C PRO A 427 -3.75 -22.92 -7.15
N LYS A 428 -2.88 -23.06 -6.16
CA LYS A 428 -3.27 -23.59 -4.84
C LYS A 428 -4.19 -22.65 -4.07
N GLN A 429 -4.15 -21.33 -4.37
CA GLN A 429 -4.96 -20.32 -3.71
C GLN A 429 -6.38 -20.18 -4.31
N GLU A 430 -6.72 -20.87 -5.40
CA GLU A 430 -8.01 -20.76 -6.10
C GLU A 430 -9.22 -20.96 -5.17
N LYS A 431 -9.12 -21.88 -4.19
CA LYS A 431 -10.19 -22.12 -3.21
C LYS A 431 -10.56 -20.88 -2.38
N LEU A 432 -9.65 -19.92 -2.25
CA LEU A 432 -9.91 -18.70 -1.50
C LEU A 432 -10.84 -17.71 -2.25
N HIS A 433 -10.96 -17.85 -3.57
CA HIS A 433 -11.95 -17.10 -4.36
C HIS A 433 -13.40 -17.56 -4.09
N GLU A 434 -13.60 -18.78 -3.60
CA GLU A 434 -14.91 -19.29 -3.20
C GLU A 434 -15.35 -18.76 -1.82
N ILE A 435 -14.38 -18.42 -0.97
CA ILE A 435 -14.58 -17.96 0.41
C ILE A 435 -14.69 -16.44 0.46
N CYS A 436 -13.77 -15.75 -0.24
CA CYS A 436 -13.65 -14.30 -0.18
C CYS A 436 -14.47 -13.61 -1.27
N ALA A 437 -15.03 -12.44 -0.97
CA ALA A 437 -15.73 -11.60 -1.95
C ALA A 437 -14.79 -11.14 -3.08
N SER A 438 -13.49 -11.01 -2.80
CA SER A 438 -12.43 -10.91 -3.79
C SER A 438 -11.11 -11.37 -3.20
N ALA A 439 -10.21 -11.93 -4.03
CA ALA A 439 -8.87 -12.30 -3.60
C ALA A 439 -7.85 -11.86 -4.66
N GLN A 440 -6.72 -11.36 -4.21
CA GLN A 440 -5.58 -10.98 -5.04
C GLN A 440 -4.30 -11.53 -4.45
N PHE A 441 -3.53 -12.20 -5.29
CA PHE A 441 -2.26 -12.82 -4.90
C PHE A 441 -1.10 -12.19 -5.65
N LEU A 442 -0.06 -11.81 -4.92
CA LEU A 442 1.15 -11.23 -5.47
C LEU A 442 2.33 -12.16 -5.19
N VAL A 443 3.06 -12.51 -6.25
CA VAL A 443 4.28 -13.31 -6.10
C VAL A 443 5.34 -12.43 -5.46
N ARG A 444 5.84 -12.85 -4.32
CA ARG A 444 6.91 -12.15 -3.61
C ARG A 444 8.16 -12.10 -4.50
N GLY A 445 8.49 -10.92 -4.99
CA GLY A 445 9.66 -10.74 -5.85
C GLY A 445 10.95 -10.89 -5.05
N HIS A 446 11.86 -11.74 -5.51
CA HIS A 446 13.25 -11.72 -5.08
C HIS A 446 13.93 -10.49 -5.71
N ARG A 447 13.50 -9.29 -5.34
CA ARG A 447 14.28 -8.09 -5.69
C ARG A 447 15.60 -8.20 -4.95
N PRO A 448 16.74 -8.06 -5.65
CA PRO A 448 18.02 -7.99 -4.96
C PRO A 448 17.89 -6.85 -3.95
N PHE A 449 17.99 -7.20 -2.66
CA PHE A 449 17.94 -6.24 -1.56
C PHE A 449 18.80 -5.02 -1.93
N SER A 450 18.25 -3.83 -1.78
CA SER A 450 19.10 -2.66 -1.68
C SER A 450 20.10 -2.94 -0.56
N LYS A 451 21.35 -3.18 -0.93
CA LYS A 451 22.46 -3.45 0.02
C LYS A 451 22.76 -2.26 0.95
N THR A 452 22.01 -1.17 0.81
CA THR A 452 22.11 -0.02 1.70
C THR A 452 21.57 -0.38 3.07
N PRO A 453 22.35 -0.28 4.15
CA PRO A 453 21.87 -0.49 5.51
C PRO A 453 20.73 0.50 5.78
N GLY A 454 19.52 0.01 5.94
CA GLY A 454 18.35 0.79 6.34
C GLY A 454 18.08 0.64 7.83
N LEU A 455 17.29 1.56 8.40
CA LEU A 455 16.84 1.47 9.78
C LEU A 455 15.80 0.35 10.00
N LEU A 456 15.19 -0.16 8.94
CA LEU A 456 14.25 -1.28 9.00
C LEU A 456 14.99 -2.61 9.11
N PRO A 457 14.50 -3.55 9.94
CA PRO A 457 15.03 -4.91 10.01
C PRO A 457 15.00 -5.59 8.64
N THR A 458 16.00 -6.43 8.35
CA THR A 458 16.10 -7.13 7.06
C THR A 458 14.83 -7.96 6.77
N VAL A 459 14.33 -8.68 7.77
CA VAL A 459 13.13 -9.51 7.66
C VAL A 459 11.88 -8.69 7.28
N ILE A 460 11.77 -7.45 7.69
CA ILE A 460 10.66 -6.55 7.31
C ILE A 460 10.83 -6.05 5.87
N ARG A 461 12.07 -5.71 5.48
CA ARG A 461 12.37 -5.26 4.11
C ARG A 461 12.13 -6.32 3.03
N GLU A 462 12.17 -7.59 3.39
CA GLU A 462 11.83 -8.71 2.49
C GLU A 462 10.38 -8.64 1.98
N PHE A 463 9.52 -7.97 2.73
CA PHE A 463 8.11 -7.77 2.39
C PHE A 463 7.79 -6.34 1.91
N GLU A 464 8.81 -5.54 1.60
CA GLU A 464 8.61 -4.21 0.99
C GLU A 464 8.36 -4.37 -0.51
N ASP A 465 7.13 -4.16 -0.94
CA ASP A 465 6.71 -4.27 -2.35
C ASP A 465 5.73 -3.14 -2.72
N PRO A 466 6.07 -2.28 -3.70
CA PRO A 466 5.17 -1.22 -4.18
C PRO A 466 3.88 -1.73 -4.80
N GLU A 467 3.88 -2.94 -5.41
CA GLU A 467 2.67 -3.52 -5.99
C GLU A 467 1.71 -4.01 -4.90
N PHE A 468 2.24 -4.52 -3.79
CA PHE A 468 1.43 -4.87 -2.63
C PHE A 468 0.81 -3.60 -1.98
N ALA A 469 1.60 -2.54 -1.82
CA ALA A 469 1.11 -1.26 -1.35
C ALA A 469 -0.01 -0.70 -2.25
N TRP A 470 0.16 -0.80 -3.57
CA TRP A 470 -0.86 -0.40 -4.53
C TRP A 470 -2.12 -1.26 -4.44
N ALA A 471 -1.97 -2.60 -4.32
CA ALA A 471 -3.10 -3.51 -4.18
C ALA A 471 -3.95 -3.18 -2.95
N LEU A 472 -3.31 -2.85 -1.81
CA LEU A 472 -4.01 -2.37 -0.62
C LEU A 472 -4.75 -1.05 -0.89
N ASP A 473 -4.05 -0.04 -1.43
CA ASP A 473 -4.62 1.28 -1.73
C ASP A 473 -5.83 1.19 -2.66
N ARG A 474 -5.69 0.42 -3.74
CA ARG A 474 -6.73 0.21 -4.74
C ARG A 474 -7.93 -0.52 -4.14
N THR A 475 -7.70 -1.62 -3.42
CA THR A 475 -8.78 -2.43 -2.82
C THR A 475 -9.56 -1.61 -1.80
N ILE A 476 -8.87 -0.87 -0.91
CA ILE A 476 -9.51 0.01 0.07
C ILE A 476 -10.45 1.01 -0.62
N PHE A 477 -10.00 1.59 -1.73
CA PHE A 477 -10.79 2.59 -2.46
C PHE A 477 -11.96 1.97 -3.22
N LEU A 478 -11.70 0.96 -4.08
CA LEU A 478 -12.71 0.39 -4.99
C LEU A 478 -13.76 -0.43 -4.24
N LYS A 479 -13.35 -1.22 -3.25
CA LYS A 479 -14.25 -2.08 -2.47
C LYS A 479 -14.87 -1.38 -1.26
N LYS A 480 -14.65 -0.07 -1.12
CA LYS A 480 -15.22 0.74 -0.03
C LYS A 480 -14.96 0.12 1.35
N VAL A 481 -13.74 -0.35 1.58
CA VAL A 481 -13.32 -1.04 2.80
C VAL A 481 -13.61 -0.23 4.06
N ASP A 482 -14.20 -0.87 5.06
CA ASP A 482 -14.56 -0.27 6.36
C ASP A 482 -13.48 -0.49 7.42
N VAL A 483 -12.76 -1.62 7.35
CA VAL A 483 -11.70 -2.01 8.29
C VAL A 483 -10.62 -2.81 7.58
N VAL A 484 -9.37 -2.63 8.00
CA VAL A 484 -8.21 -3.38 7.51
C VAL A 484 -7.71 -4.30 8.61
N GLN A 485 -7.71 -5.61 8.36
CA GLN A 485 -7.09 -6.64 9.19
C GLN A 485 -5.77 -7.03 8.56
N MET A 486 -4.67 -6.82 9.27
CA MET A 486 -3.34 -7.22 8.86
C MET A 486 -2.85 -8.40 9.67
N GLU A 487 -2.17 -9.32 9.02
CA GLU A 487 -1.58 -10.50 9.64
C GLU A 487 -0.05 -10.32 9.70
N TYR A 488 0.55 -10.60 10.84
CA TYR A 488 1.98 -10.51 11.14
C TYR A 488 2.59 -9.10 11.12
N THR A 489 3.56 -8.89 11.99
CA THR A 489 4.47 -7.72 12.06
C THR A 489 5.05 -7.30 10.71
N LEU A 490 5.25 -8.27 9.80
CA LEU A 490 5.91 -8.08 8.50
C LEU A 490 5.20 -7.08 7.60
N LEU A 491 3.85 -7.04 7.67
CA LEU A 491 3.02 -6.11 6.91
C LEU A 491 2.80 -4.77 7.62
N GLY A 492 3.21 -4.63 8.87
CA GLY A 492 3.04 -3.40 9.65
C GLY A 492 3.66 -2.16 9.01
N GLN A 493 4.64 -2.33 8.09
CA GLN A 493 5.22 -1.23 7.32
C GLN A 493 4.25 -0.52 6.38
N TYR A 494 3.11 -1.16 6.05
CA TYR A 494 2.08 -0.58 5.16
C TYR A 494 1.04 0.27 5.90
N VAL A 495 1.00 0.23 7.24
CA VAL A 495 0.08 1.06 8.02
C VAL A 495 0.40 2.53 7.83
N GLY A 496 -0.64 3.36 7.77
CA GLY A 496 -0.53 4.80 7.64
C GLY A 496 -1.34 5.57 8.69
N ASP A 497 -1.28 6.89 8.63
CA ASP A 497 -2.09 7.78 9.46
C ASP A 497 -3.53 7.84 8.91
N TYR A 498 -4.35 6.87 9.30
CA TYR A 498 -5.78 6.81 8.97
C TYR A 498 -6.64 7.28 10.14
N ARG A 499 -7.66 8.08 9.86
CA ARG A 499 -8.56 8.66 10.88
C ARG A 499 -9.88 7.92 11.00
N ARG A 500 -10.42 7.45 9.88
CA ARG A 500 -11.76 6.87 9.78
C ARG A 500 -11.76 5.37 9.58
N ILE A 501 -10.79 4.85 8.81
CA ILE A 501 -10.65 3.42 8.55
C ILE A 501 -9.73 2.84 9.62
N PRO A 502 -10.24 2.00 10.56
CA PRO A 502 -9.38 1.35 11.54
C PRO A 502 -8.50 0.30 10.88
N TRP A 503 -7.22 0.31 11.21
CA TRP A 503 -6.27 -0.73 10.89
C TRP A 503 -6.00 -1.54 12.13
N ILE A 504 -6.13 -2.86 12.04
CA ILE A 504 -6.00 -3.83 13.14
C ILE A 504 -4.91 -4.81 12.74
N ILE A 505 -4.03 -5.17 13.64
CA ILE A 505 -2.98 -6.15 13.39
C ILE A 505 -3.14 -7.36 14.30
N PHE A 506 -2.90 -8.55 13.74
CA PHE A 506 -2.71 -9.77 14.51
C PHE A 506 -1.24 -10.20 14.49
N GLU A 507 -0.62 -10.15 15.66
CA GLU A 507 0.73 -10.63 15.91
C GLU A 507 0.69 -12.12 16.23
N HIS A 508 0.95 -12.94 15.22
CA HIS A 508 1.06 -14.39 15.41
C HIS A 508 2.20 -14.77 16.35
N ASP A 509 3.29 -14.00 16.26
CA ASP A 509 4.48 -14.09 17.10
C ASP A 509 5.05 -12.69 17.34
N LEU A 510 5.45 -12.41 18.58
CA LEU A 510 6.26 -11.22 18.85
C LEU A 510 7.72 -11.52 18.49
N ALA A 511 8.17 -11.04 17.34
CA ALA A 511 9.48 -11.41 16.78
C ALA A 511 10.63 -10.98 17.70
N PHE A 512 10.53 -9.80 18.35
CA PHE A 512 11.52 -9.35 19.32
C PHE A 512 11.54 -10.22 20.60
N GLN A 513 10.41 -10.80 21.04
CA GLN A 513 10.36 -11.73 22.17
C GLN A 513 11.12 -13.03 21.85
N SER A 514 10.91 -13.56 20.67
CA SER A 514 11.63 -14.76 20.20
C SER A 514 13.14 -14.53 20.15
N LEU A 515 13.59 -13.36 19.69
CA LEU A 515 15.01 -13.00 19.69
C LEU A 515 15.55 -12.73 21.11
N ALA A 516 14.76 -12.12 22.00
CA ALA A 516 15.14 -11.91 23.38
C ALA A 516 15.42 -13.25 24.11
N ARG A 517 14.57 -14.26 23.93
CA ARG A 517 14.77 -15.62 24.46
C ARG A 517 16.07 -16.24 23.95
N ARG A 518 16.35 -16.11 22.65
CA ARG A 518 17.61 -16.61 22.06
C ARG A 518 18.84 -15.86 22.58
N LEU A 519 18.74 -14.56 22.77
CA LEU A 519 19.81 -13.71 23.29
C LEU A 519 20.16 -14.07 24.75
N LYS A 520 19.14 -14.39 25.59
CA LYS A 520 19.37 -14.88 26.97
C LYS A 520 20.18 -16.19 26.98
N GLY A 521 19.94 -17.10 26.04
CA GLY A 521 20.65 -18.36 25.95
C GLY A 521 22.08 -18.26 25.37
N LYS A 522 22.31 -17.34 24.42
CA LYS A 522 23.61 -17.10 23.75
C LYS A 522 23.77 -15.60 23.43
N PRO A 523 24.33 -14.80 24.34
CA PRO A 523 24.51 -13.36 24.11
C PRO A 523 25.62 -13.13 23.06
N THR A 524 25.23 -12.63 21.88
CA THR A 524 26.15 -12.26 20.79
C THR A 524 25.70 -10.96 20.13
N LEU A 525 26.65 -10.14 19.67
CA LEU A 525 26.35 -8.92 18.90
C LEU A 525 25.53 -9.23 17.62
N ARG A 526 25.77 -10.41 17.05
CA ARG A 526 25.04 -10.89 15.87
C ARG A 526 23.54 -11.06 16.12
N LEU A 527 23.12 -11.34 17.36
CA LEU A 527 21.72 -11.43 17.76
C LEU A 527 21.20 -10.11 18.37
N ALA A 528 22.08 -9.35 19.04
CA ALA A 528 21.68 -8.11 19.72
C ALA A 528 21.24 -7.02 18.73
N ILE A 529 21.92 -6.86 17.60
CA ILE A 529 21.58 -5.83 16.60
C ILE A 529 20.19 -6.09 15.99
N PRO A 530 19.86 -7.28 15.43
CA PRO A 530 18.51 -7.58 14.95
C PRO A 530 17.45 -7.46 16.05
N TYR A 531 17.75 -7.85 17.29
CA TYR A 531 16.84 -7.66 18.43
C TYR A 531 16.48 -6.17 18.63
N MET A 532 17.47 -5.30 18.71
CA MET A 532 17.25 -3.87 18.89
C MET A 532 16.48 -3.25 17.72
N GLN A 533 16.79 -3.67 16.50
CA GLN A 533 16.07 -3.21 15.31
C GLN A 533 14.60 -3.64 15.32
N LEU A 534 14.31 -4.91 15.66
CA LEU A 534 12.94 -5.42 15.74
C LEU A 534 12.18 -4.82 16.91
N LEU A 535 12.78 -4.74 18.10
CA LEU A 535 12.17 -4.07 19.25
C LEU A 535 11.75 -2.65 18.91
N ARG A 536 12.67 -1.87 18.32
CA ARG A 536 12.35 -0.50 17.88
C ARG A 536 11.24 -0.46 16.85
N TYR A 537 11.28 -1.34 15.87
CA TYR A 537 10.29 -1.39 14.79
C TYR A 537 8.92 -1.77 15.33
N GLU A 538 8.79 -2.92 16.00
CA GLU A 538 7.51 -3.42 16.51
C GLU A 538 6.90 -2.44 17.53
N SER A 539 7.70 -1.92 18.49
CA SER A 539 7.21 -0.96 19.48
C SER A 539 6.66 0.34 18.87
N ASN A 540 7.20 0.79 17.73
CA ASN A 540 6.69 2.00 17.06
C ASN A 540 5.53 1.67 16.11
N MET A 541 5.54 0.51 15.48
CA MET A 541 4.55 0.07 14.52
C MET A 541 3.20 -0.19 15.21
N VAL A 542 3.17 -0.94 16.32
CA VAL A 542 1.92 -1.30 17.01
C VAL A 542 1.15 -0.07 17.52
N LYS A 543 1.83 1.05 17.77
CA LYS A 543 1.20 2.33 18.18
C LYS A 543 0.30 2.93 17.11
N GLN A 544 0.54 2.60 15.85
CA GLN A 544 -0.19 3.14 14.70
C GLN A 544 -1.53 2.41 14.44
N PHE A 545 -1.69 1.21 15.02
CA PHE A 545 -2.90 0.42 14.83
C PHE A 545 -4.02 0.82 15.79
N ALA A 546 -5.24 0.67 15.34
CA ALA A 546 -6.44 0.87 16.14
C ALA A 546 -6.52 -0.15 17.28
N ARG A 547 -6.22 -1.41 16.95
CA ARG A 547 -6.14 -2.53 17.87
C ARG A 547 -4.98 -3.44 17.48
N VAL A 548 -4.40 -4.09 18.49
CA VAL A 548 -3.35 -5.09 18.36
C VAL A 548 -3.88 -6.39 18.95
N GLN A 549 -3.93 -7.42 18.15
CA GLN A 549 -4.34 -8.75 18.58
C GLN A 549 -3.09 -9.60 18.77
N VAL A 550 -3.05 -10.36 19.84
CA VAL A 550 -1.95 -11.31 20.14
C VAL A 550 -2.51 -12.68 20.49
N CYS A 551 -1.65 -13.70 20.49
CA CYS A 551 -2.09 -15.07 20.68
C CYS A 551 -2.49 -15.41 22.14
N SER A 552 -1.95 -14.70 23.14
CA SER A 552 -2.16 -15.03 24.54
C SER A 552 -2.02 -13.81 25.47
N GLU A 553 -2.48 -13.95 26.72
CA GLU A 553 -2.27 -12.95 27.77
C GLU A 553 -0.80 -12.73 28.11
N GLU A 554 0.04 -13.77 28.02
CA GLU A 554 1.47 -13.67 28.22
C GLU A 554 2.10 -12.76 27.17
N ASN A 555 1.71 -12.93 25.90
CA ASN A 555 2.16 -12.06 24.82
C ASN A 555 1.66 -10.63 25.02
N ALA A 556 0.41 -10.45 25.47
CA ALA A 556 -0.13 -9.12 25.78
C ALA A 556 0.66 -8.43 26.90
N ARG A 557 0.90 -9.13 28.02
CA ARG A 557 1.70 -8.60 29.13
C ARG A 557 3.11 -8.25 28.69
N TYR A 558 3.79 -9.14 27.96
CA TYR A 558 5.13 -8.90 27.46
C TYR A 558 5.19 -7.68 26.54
N LEU A 559 4.24 -7.54 25.61
CA LEU A 559 4.17 -6.37 24.72
C LEU A 559 3.96 -5.06 25.51
N LEU A 560 3.09 -5.10 26.52
CA LEU A 560 2.76 -3.92 27.34
C LEU A 560 3.88 -3.49 28.28
N GLU A 561 4.86 -4.35 28.61
CA GLU A 561 6.08 -3.94 29.31
C GLU A 561 6.90 -2.96 28.49
N PHE A 562 6.92 -3.07 27.17
CA PHE A 562 7.66 -2.19 26.25
C PHE A 562 6.81 -1.06 25.67
N VAL A 563 5.50 -1.25 25.56
CA VAL A 563 4.57 -0.30 24.93
C VAL A 563 3.32 -0.12 25.77
N PRO A 564 3.44 0.46 26.98
CA PRO A 564 2.29 0.61 27.90
C PRO A 564 1.18 1.52 27.33
N GLU A 565 1.50 2.39 26.38
CA GLU A 565 0.53 3.35 25.80
C GLU A 565 -0.60 2.67 25.01
N ILE A 566 -0.45 1.40 24.60
CA ILE A 566 -1.50 0.67 23.89
C ILE A 566 -2.37 -0.18 24.84
N LYS A 567 -2.25 -0.05 26.14
CA LYS A 567 -2.99 -0.79 27.17
C LYS A 567 -4.49 -0.67 26.90
N GLY A 568 -5.32 -0.83 26.49
CA GLY A 568 -6.76 -0.79 26.17
C GLY A 568 -7.04 -1.04 24.69
N ARG A 569 -5.98 -1.28 23.93
CA ARG A 569 -6.07 -1.61 22.51
C ARG A 569 -5.50 -2.99 22.18
N VAL A 570 -5.15 -3.80 23.18
CA VAL A 570 -4.61 -5.14 23.01
C VAL A 570 -5.68 -6.19 23.31
N ASP A 571 -5.88 -7.13 22.40
CA ASP A 571 -6.77 -8.30 22.54
C ASP A 571 -5.93 -9.58 22.52
N SER A 572 -6.16 -10.48 23.47
CA SER A 572 -5.40 -11.73 23.65
C SER A 572 -6.22 -13.01 23.46
N ASP A 573 -7.53 -12.90 23.17
CA ASP A 573 -8.49 -13.99 23.18
C ASP A 573 -9.31 -14.15 21.89
N LEU A 574 -9.00 -13.36 20.85
CA LEU A 574 -9.82 -13.31 19.63
C LEU A 574 -9.27 -14.17 18.47
N ARG A 575 -8.00 -14.55 18.49
CA ARG A 575 -7.35 -15.05 17.27
C ARG A 575 -6.69 -16.42 17.38
N ALA A 576 -6.28 -16.84 18.54
CA ALA A 576 -5.78 -18.21 18.76
C ALA A 576 -6.95 -19.18 18.94
N ILE A 577 -7.60 -19.57 17.84
CA ILE A 577 -8.90 -20.22 17.75
C ILE A 577 -8.83 -21.51 16.91
N ILE A 578 -9.83 -22.38 17.05
CA ILE A 578 -9.98 -23.60 16.27
C ILE A 578 -11.45 -23.87 15.93
N GLN A 579 -11.75 -24.37 14.74
CA GLN A 579 -13.06 -24.89 14.36
C GLN A 579 -13.23 -26.29 14.97
N SER A 580 -13.69 -26.33 16.22
CA SER A 580 -13.75 -27.58 16.99
C SER A 580 -14.69 -28.64 16.39
N ASP A 581 -15.70 -28.23 15.63
CA ASP A 581 -16.65 -29.08 14.91
C ASP A 581 -16.03 -29.87 13.74
N ARG A 582 -14.88 -29.43 13.23
CA ARG A 582 -14.12 -30.19 12.21
C ARG A 582 -13.34 -31.35 12.75
N TYR A 583 -13.14 -31.40 14.07
CA TYR A 583 -12.37 -32.47 14.73
C TYR A 583 -13.32 -33.39 15.47
N GLU A 584 -13.45 -34.60 14.95
CA GLU A 584 -14.22 -35.63 15.62
C GLU A 584 -13.56 -36.02 16.96
N TYR A 585 -14.31 -35.92 18.04
CA TYR A 585 -13.83 -36.26 19.35
C TYR A 585 -13.80 -37.80 19.52
N ALA A 586 -12.65 -38.36 19.79
CA ALA A 586 -12.48 -39.79 20.03
C ALA A 586 -12.08 -40.06 21.51
N ALA A 587 -13.02 -40.50 22.32
CA ALA A 587 -12.78 -40.83 23.73
C ALA A 587 -12.10 -42.20 23.90
N ALA A 588 -12.25 -43.15 22.95
CA ALA A 588 -11.77 -44.51 23.00
C ALA A 588 -11.34 -45.02 21.60
N GLY A 589 -10.81 -46.25 21.53
CA GLY A 589 -10.43 -46.86 20.24
C GLY A 589 -9.07 -46.43 19.71
N ARG A 590 -8.23 -45.82 20.55
CA ARG A 590 -6.87 -45.39 20.19
C ARG A 590 -5.91 -46.59 20.17
N GLU A 591 -4.95 -46.55 19.24
CA GLU A 591 -3.88 -47.55 19.15
C GLU A 591 -3.00 -47.43 20.43
N PRO A 592 -2.96 -48.46 21.26
CA PRO A 592 -2.17 -48.41 22.50
C PRO A 592 -0.68 -48.25 22.18
N GLU A 593 0.06 -47.65 23.12
CA GLU A 593 1.52 -47.50 23.03
C GLU A 593 1.99 -46.55 21.88
N THR A 594 1.10 -45.82 21.21
CA THR A 594 1.49 -44.90 20.12
C THR A 594 1.60 -43.44 20.60
N MET A 595 2.67 -42.78 20.22
CA MET A 595 2.96 -41.37 20.52
C MET A 595 3.10 -40.58 19.23
N LEU A 596 2.29 -39.55 19.01
CA LEU A 596 2.26 -38.76 17.79
C LEU A 596 3.03 -37.44 17.95
N PHE A 597 3.95 -37.16 17.04
CA PHE A 597 4.56 -35.85 16.86
C PHE A 597 4.14 -35.26 15.51
N LEU A 598 3.49 -34.11 15.55
CA LEU A 598 3.07 -33.34 14.35
C LEU A 598 3.92 -32.09 14.17
N GLY A 599 4.37 -31.82 12.95
CA GLY A 599 4.98 -30.50 12.62
C GLY A 599 5.83 -30.50 11.37
N SER A 600 5.89 -29.29 10.72
CA SER A 600 6.81 -29.09 9.61
C SER A 600 8.27 -29.01 10.10
N PHE A 601 9.16 -29.80 9.52
CA PHE A 601 10.58 -29.85 9.87
C PHE A 601 11.41 -28.78 9.13
N ARG A 602 10.79 -27.98 8.27
CA ARG A 602 11.37 -26.72 7.78
C ARG A 602 11.42 -25.64 8.88
N HIS A 603 10.68 -25.84 9.97
CA HIS A 603 10.65 -24.95 11.13
C HIS A 603 11.60 -25.44 12.22
N ALA A 604 12.68 -24.69 12.46
CA ALA A 604 13.75 -25.07 13.39
C ALA A 604 13.31 -25.48 14.82
N PRO A 605 12.31 -24.86 15.47
CA PRO A 605 11.79 -25.30 16.75
C PRO A 605 11.28 -26.75 16.78
N ASN A 606 10.63 -27.21 15.69
CA ASN A 606 10.16 -28.60 15.60
C ASN A 606 11.33 -29.58 15.48
N VAL A 607 12.36 -29.20 14.70
CA VAL A 607 13.58 -30.01 14.57
C VAL A 607 14.29 -30.15 15.91
N GLN A 608 14.45 -29.02 16.61
CA GLN A 608 15.07 -28.99 17.94
C GLN A 608 14.27 -29.84 18.94
N ALA A 609 12.96 -29.70 18.96
CA ALA A 609 12.05 -30.41 19.85
C ALA A 609 12.11 -31.93 19.65
N LEU A 610 11.98 -32.37 18.39
CA LEU A 610 12.00 -33.80 18.09
C LEU A 610 13.40 -34.44 18.31
N THR A 611 14.47 -33.71 17.98
CA THR A 611 15.85 -34.15 18.28
C THR A 611 16.04 -34.35 19.78
N TRP A 612 15.63 -33.36 20.60
CA TRP A 612 15.70 -33.50 22.07
C TRP A 612 14.87 -34.68 22.56
N PHE A 613 13.67 -34.89 22.04
CA PHE A 613 12.80 -36.00 22.43
C PHE A 613 13.44 -37.35 22.09
N ILE A 614 13.92 -37.53 20.85
CA ILE A 614 14.53 -38.77 20.39
C ILE A 614 15.82 -39.08 21.19
N ASP A 615 16.68 -38.09 21.40
CA ASP A 615 17.98 -38.27 22.01
C ASP A 615 17.90 -38.46 23.55
N ARG A 616 16.93 -37.84 24.23
CA ARG A 616 16.91 -37.73 25.70
C ARG A 616 15.70 -38.37 26.37
N VAL A 617 14.54 -38.37 25.76
CA VAL A 617 13.28 -38.81 26.37
C VAL A 617 12.89 -40.20 25.90
N PHE A 618 12.86 -40.42 24.59
CA PHE A 618 12.38 -41.63 23.96
C PHE A 618 13.08 -42.91 24.46
N PRO A 619 14.41 -42.94 24.68
CA PRO A 619 15.08 -44.13 25.24
C PRO A 619 14.60 -44.51 26.66
N GLN A 620 14.18 -43.53 27.46
CA GLN A 620 13.67 -43.76 28.82
C GLN A 620 12.28 -44.39 28.80
N ILE A 621 11.43 -43.97 27.80
CA ILE A 621 10.10 -44.53 27.58
C ILE A 621 10.23 -46.00 27.11
N VAL A 622 11.05 -46.29 26.08
CA VAL A 622 11.23 -47.64 25.53
C VAL A 622 11.78 -48.63 26.55
N ARG A 623 12.63 -48.17 27.48
CA ARG A 623 13.10 -49.05 28.60
C ARG A 623 11.97 -49.52 29.53
N GLN A 624 10.95 -48.69 29.75
CA GLN A 624 9.81 -48.98 30.62
C GLN A 624 8.66 -49.65 29.83
N ARG A 625 8.52 -49.27 28.55
CA ARG A 625 7.44 -49.72 27.65
C ARG A 625 8.05 -50.09 26.30
N SER A 626 8.52 -51.34 26.16
CA SER A 626 9.23 -51.79 24.96
C SER A 626 8.38 -51.76 23.67
N GLY A 627 7.04 -51.79 23.80
CA GLY A 627 6.08 -51.65 22.69
C GLY A 627 5.81 -50.20 22.25
N ALA A 628 6.29 -49.20 23.03
CA ALA A 628 6.01 -47.81 22.72
C ALA A 628 6.56 -47.36 21.34
N THR A 629 5.70 -46.82 20.51
CA THR A 629 6.00 -46.42 19.11
C THR A 629 5.84 -44.92 18.93
N LEU A 630 6.87 -44.28 18.38
CA LEU A 630 6.84 -42.88 17.98
C LEU A 630 6.40 -42.72 16.52
N VAL A 631 5.27 -42.05 16.30
CA VAL A 631 4.72 -41.72 14.97
C VAL A 631 5.05 -40.28 14.65
N ILE A 632 5.76 -40.05 13.56
CA ILE A 632 6.21 -38.69 13.13
C ILE A 632 5.52 -38.35 11.83
N ALA A 633 4.75 -37.25 11.84
CA ALA A 633 4.09 -36.71 10.64
C ALA A 633 4.47 -35.25 10.40
N GLY A 634 4.82 -34.90 9.15
CA GLY A 634 5.16 -33.58 8.71
C GLY A 634 6.19 -33.54 7.57
N SER A 635 6.21 -32.46 6.84
CA SER A 635 7.10 -32.25 5.69
C SER A 635 8.57 -32.12 6.11
N GLY A 636 9.49 -32.72 5.35
CA GLY A 636 10.94 -32.58 5.53
C GLY A 636 11.54 -33.40 6.67
N SER A 637 10.79 -34.33 7.30
CA SER A 637 11.26 -35.11 8.42
C SER A 637 12.46 -36.02 8.07
N SER A 638 12.36 -36.77 6.98
CA SER A 638 13.40 -37.74 6.56
C SER A 638 14.66 -37.04 6.08
N GLU A 639 14.52 -35.91 5.39
CA GLU A 639 15.64 -35.14 4.83
C GLU A 639 16.50 -34.48 5.92
N ILE A 640 15.84 -34.01 7.02
CA ILE A 640 16.51 -33.19 8.05
C ILE A 640 17.03 -34.04 9.23
N LEU A 641 16.31 -35.11 9.63
CA LEU A 641 16.64 -35.90 10.80
C LEU A 641 17.48 -37.13 10.46
N GLY A 642 17.46 -37.59 9.21
CA GLY A 642 18.36 -38.64 8.69
C GLY A 642 18.41 -39.90 9.55
N GLU A 643 19.62 -40.30 9.95
CA GLU A 643 19.88 -41.54 10.72
C GLU A 643 19.18 -41.60 12.07
N LYS A 644 18.83 -40.48 12.69
CA LYS A 644 18.11 -40.45 13.96
C LYS A 644 16.74 -41.13 13.93
N LEU A 645 16.18 -41.30 12.75
CA LEU A 645 14.89 -41.93 12.51
C LEU A 645 14.99 -43.45 12.35
N HIS A 646 16.21 -44.00 12.25
CA HIS A 646 16.45 -45.44 12.10
C HIS A 646 16.35 -46.15 13.47
N HIS A 647 15.13 -46.31 13.98
CA HIS A 647 14.84 -47.08 15.18
C HIS A 647 13.58 -47.95 14.97
N PRO A 648 13.53 -49.21 15.40
CA PRO A 648 12.39 -50.10 15.13
C PRO A 648 11.06 -49.57 15.65
N ASN A 649 11.10 -48.75 16.70
CA ASN A 649 9.92 -48.15 17.30
C ASN A 649 9.63 -46.73 16.80
N ILE A 650 10.22 -46.30 15.68
CA ILE A 650 9.93 -45.00 15.05
C ILE A 650 9.29 -45.24 13.69
N ARG A 651 8.12 -44.68 13.49
CA ARG A 651 7.36 -44.69 12.21
C ARG A 651 7.25 -43.32 11.64
N VAL A 652 7.86 -43.08 10.48
CA VAL A 652 7.83 -41.78 9.79
C VAL A 652 6.82 -41.84 8.66
N LEU A 653 5.84 -40.92 8.68
CA LEU A 653 4.77 -40.85 7.68
C LEU A 653 5.01 -39.77 6.60
N GLY A 654 5.95 -38.82 6.85
CA GLY A 654 6.13 -37.70 5.96
C GLY A 654 4.98 -36.70 6.02
N PHE A 655 4.73 -35.98 4.91
CA PHE A 655 3.61 -35.05 4.82
C PHE A 655 2.27 -35.81 4.79
N VAL A 656 1.34 -35.40 5.63
CA VAL A 656 -0.03 -35.93 5.70
C VAL A 656 -0.99 -34.77 5.45
N GLU A 657 -1.90 -34.96 4.51
CA GLU A 657 -2.86 -33.91 4.11
C GLU A 657 -3.90 -33.65 5.21
N ASP A 658 -4.40 -34.72 5.85
CA ASP A 658 -5.33 -34.63 6.98
C ASP A 658 -4.72 -35.29 8.23
N ALA A 659 -4.42 -34.45 9.24
CA ALA A 659 -3.92 -34.93 10.53
C ALA A 659 -5.04 -35.50 11.45
N GLY A 660 -6.30 -35.30 11.12
CA GLY A 660 -7.46 -35.67 11.95
C GLY A 660 -7.49 -37.16 12.26
N GLU A 661 -7.23 -38.02 11.27
CA GLU A 661 -7.16 -39.48 11.48
C GLU A 661 -6.02 -39.86 12.45
N LEU A 662 -4.85 -39.25 12.30
CA LEU A 662 -3.71 -39.51 13.20
C LEU A 662 -4.00 -39.06 14.64
N LEU A 663 -4.66 -37.92 14.79
CA LEU A 663 -5.08 -37.39 16.10
C LEU A 663 -6.13 -38.27 16.77
N ARG A 664 -6.96 -39.02 16.02
CA ARG A 664 -7.95 -39.97 16.56
C ARG A 664 -7.33 -41.31 16.90
N ARG A 665 -6.39 -41.78 16.09
CA ARG A 665 -5.83 -43.16 16.23
C ARG A 665 -4.75 -43.25 17.30
N ASN A 666 -3.86 -42.29 17.41
CA ASN A 666 -2.73 -42.40 18.34
C ASN A 666 -3.16 -42.18 19.80
N ALA A 667 -2.46 -42.82 20.73
CA ALA A 667 -2.78 -42.76 22.16
C ALA A 667 -2.46 -41.42 22.78
N ILE A 668 -1.31 -40.83 22.46
CA ILE A 668 -0.82 -39.56 23.06
C ILE A 668 -0.25 -38.67 21.98
N MET A 669 -0.39 -37.38 22.13
CA MET A 669 0.29 -36.36 21.33
C MET A 669 1.43 -35.70 22.11
N LEU A 670 2.57 -35.50 21.44
CA LEU A 670 3.77 -34.88 22.00
C LEU A 670 3.99 -33.47 21.50
N CYS A 671 4.27 -32.53 22.44
CA CYS A 671 4.65 -31.15 22.10
C CYS A 671 5.88 -30.70 22.90
N PRO A 672 7.06 -31.27 22.67
CA PRO A 672 8.29 -31.02 23.44
C PRO A 672 9.02 -29.76 22.91
N ILE A 673 8.32 -28.63 22.71
CA ILE A 673 8.86 -27.41 22.14
C ILE A 673 9.76 -26.68 23.13
N LEU A 674 10.99 -26.35 22.70
CA LEU A 674 12.04 -25.76 23.54
C LEU A 674 12.36 -24.30 23.15
N SER A 675 11.79 -23.78 22.04
CA SER A 675 12.04 -22.41 21.57
C SER A 675 10.88 -21.88 20.74
N GLY A 676 10.80 -20.57 20.62
CA GLY A 676 9.71 -19.87 19.88
C GLY A 676 8.79 -19.11 20.83
N SER A 677 7.75 -18.50 20.27
CA SER A 677 6.66 -17.76 20.96
C SER A 677 5.32 -18.10 20.33
N GLY A 678 4.22 -17.63 20.95
CA GLY A 678 2.86 -17.81 20.46
C GLY A 678 2.21 -19.16 20.75
N VAL A 679 0.90 -19.27 20.54
CA VAL A 679 0.10 -20.49 20.77
C VAL A 679 0.42 -21.56 19.72
N ARG A 680 0.56 -22.79 20.17
CA ARG A 680 0.79 -23.93 19.28
C ARG A 680 -0.53 -24.47 18.73
N VAL A 681 -0.89 -24.10 17.51
CA VAL A 681 -2.14 -24.49 16.85
C VAL A 681 -2.36 -26.01 16.88
N LYS A 682 -1.28 -26.80 16.69
CA LYS A 682 -1.34 -28.27 16.79
C LYS A 682 -1.86 -28.78 18.14
N LEU A 683 -1.68 -28.04 19.24
CA LEU A 683 -2.28 -28.39 20.53
C LEU A 683 -3.79 -28.15 20.53
N LEU A 684 -4.26 -27.06 19.91
CA LEU A 684 -5.70 -26.81 19.75
C LEU A 684 -6.35 -27.93 18.91
N GLU A 685 -5.68 -28.37 17.84
CA GLU A 685 -6.13 -29.50 17.01
C GLU A 685 -6.18 -30.80 17.84
N GLY A 686 -5.14 -31.07 18.61
CA GLY A 686 -5.08 -32.21 19.51
C GLY A 686 -6.18 -32.20 20.58
N PHE A 687 -6.36 -31.07 21.24
CA PHE A 687 -7.44 -30.86 22.24
C PHE A 687 -8.83 -31.00 21.61
N ALA A 688 -9.00 -30.49 20.41
CA ALA A 688 -10.27 -30.64 19.68
C ALA A 688 -10.57 -32.10 19.30
N SER A 689 -9.55 -32.87 18.96
CA SER A 689 -9.68 -34.31 18.63
C SER A 689 -9.78 -35.20 19.85
N GLY A 690 -9.57 -34.68 21.07
CA GLY A 690 -9.61 -35.45 22.30
C GLY A 690 -8.40 -36.40 22.50
N ILE A 691 -7.25 -36.08 21.90
CA ILE A 691 -6.00 -36.84 22.17
C ILE A 691 -5.35 -36.26 23.43
N PRO A 692 -4.97 -37.14 24.40
CA PRO A 692 -4.17 -36.74 25.56
C PRO A 692 -2.83 -36.18 25.14
N VAL A 693 -2.36 -35.10 25.81
CA VAL A 693 -1.16 -34.37 25.41
C VAL A 693 -0.13 -34.33 26.53
N VAL A 694 1.14 -34.55 26.17
CA VAL A 694 2.30 -34.18 26.99
C VAL A 694 3.06 -33.07 26.29
N SER A 695 3.30 -31.95 27.01
CA SER A 695 3.97 -30.76 26.48
C SER A 695 5.05 -30.25 27.42
N THR A 696 6.00 -29.47 26.90
CA THR A 696 6.79 -28.59 27.75
C THR A 696 5.94 -27.39 28.17
N THR A 697 6.32 -26.71 29.25
CA THR A 697 5.68 -25.45 29.68
C THR A 697 5.68 -24.45 28.55
N LEU A 698 6.77 -24.32 27.80
CA LEU A 698 6.87 -23.46 26.63
C LEU A 698 6.00 -23.94 25.46
N GLY A 699 5.82 -25.27 25.31
CA GLY A 699 4.94 -25.84 24.29
C GLY A 699 3.48 -25.48 24.50
N ALA A 700 3.01 -25.44 25.75
CA ALA A 700 1.64 -25.09 26.14
C ALA A 700 1.43 -23.60 26.44
N GLU A 701 2.42 -22.74 26.15
CA GLU A 701 2.35 -21.28 26.38
C GLU A 701 1.07 -20.69 25.79
N GLY A 702 0.33 -19.95 26.59
CA GLY A 702 -0.94 -19.30 26.18
C GLY A 702 -2.17 -20.21 26.22
N LEU A 703 -2.03 -21.46 26.66
CA LEU A 703 -3.15 -22.41 26.82
C LEU A 703 -3.32 -22.83 28.29
N THR A 704 -2.25 -23.24 28.96
CA THR A 704 -2.22 -23.55 30.41
C THR A 704 -0.82 -23.40 30.97
N CYS A 705 -0.74 -23.12 32.27
CA CYS A 705 0.51 -23.14 33.04
C CYS A 705 0.50 -24.19 34.16
N LYS A 706 -0.55 -25.04 34.25
CA LYS A 706 -0.73 -26.07 35.29
C LYS A 706 -0.73 -27.47 34.67
N SER A 707 0.22 -28.30 35.10
CA SER A 707 0.24 -29.72 34.73
C SER A 707 -0.99 -30.42 35.28
N GLY A 708 -1.58 -31.32 34.50
CA GLY A 708 -2.76 -32.08 34.89
C GLY A 708 -4.07 -31.30 34.78
N GLU A 709 -4.10 -30.06 34.27
CA GLU A 709 -5.34 -29.31 34.06
C GLU A 709 -6.00 -29.74 32.74
N ILE A 710 -5.33 -29.54 31.61
CA ILE A 710 -5.78 -29.91 30.25
C ILE A 710 -4.71 -30.72 29.48
N CYS A 711 -3.47 -30.76 29.95
CA CYS A 711 -2.37 -31.57 29.45
C CYS A 711 -1.35 -31.78 30.56
N GLU A 712 -0.44 -32.72 30.36
CA GLU A 712 0.74 -32.88 31.23
C GLU A 712 1.82 -31.90 30.78
N LEU A 713 2.46 -31.22 31.77
CA LEU A 713 3.59 -30.31 31.55
C LEU A 713 4.86 -30.86 32.19
N ALA A 714 5.91 -31.00 31.36
CA ALA A 714 7.19 -31.46 31.81
C ALA A 714 8.35 -30.86 31.00
N ASP A 715 9.35 -30.31 31.67
CA ASP A 715 10.47 -29.62 31.02
C ASP A 715 11.78 -30.38 31.08
N SER A 716 11.91 -31.38 32.02
CA SER A 716 13.06 -32.30 32.05
C SER A 716 12.79 -33.57 31.22
N PRO A 717 13.82 -34.21 30.68
CA PRO A 717 13.64 -35.49 29.96
C PRO A 717 12.99 -36.56 30.82
N GLU A 718 13.36 -36.61 32.12
CA GLU A 718 12.88 -37.59 33.10
C GLU A 718 11.40 -37.42 33.38
N ASP A 719 10.97 -36.21 33.68
CA ASP A 719 9.56 -35.85 33.95
C ASP A 719 8.70 -36.04 32.72
N PHE A 720 9.23 -35.69 31.55
CA PHE A 720 8.52 -35.86 30.29
C PHE A 720 8.26 -37.33 29.96
N ALA A 721 9.29 -38.17 30.16
CA ALA A 721 9.13 -39.62 29.98
C ALA A 721 8.14 -40.19 30.99
N ALA A 722 8.22 -39.79 32.28
CA ALA A 722 7.29 -40.22 33.34
C ALA A 722 5.84 -39.82 33.02
N SER A 723 5.62 -38.61 32.53
CA SER A 723 4.29 -38.12 32.11
C SER A 723 3.73 -38.95 30.95
N VAL A 724 4.54 -39.25 29.94
CA VAL A 724 4.13 -40.13 28.82
C VAL A 724 3.76 -41.54 29.35
N VAL A 725 4.60 -42.16 30.16
CA VAL A 725 4.34 -43.48 30.72
C VAL A 725 3.04 -43.48 31.53
N ARG A 726 2.84 -42.50 32.38
CA ARG A 726 1.61 -42.34 33.18
C ARG A 726 0.37 -42.30 32.33
N LEU A 727 0.34 -41.52 31.25
CA LEU A 727 -0.81 -41.44 30.36
C LEU A 727 -1.06 -42.75 29.57
N LEU A 728 -0.01 -43.52 29.30
CA LEU A 728 -0.15 -44.85 28.66
C LEU A 728 -0.65 -45.91 29.65
N GLU A 729 -0.36 -45.79 30.96
CA GLU A 729 -0.74 -46.71 32.02
C GLU A 729 -2.11 -46.45 32.60
N ASP A 730 -2.57 -45.20 32.59
CA ASP A 730 -3.88 -44.81 33.11
C ASP A 730 -4.77 -44.18 32.03
N PRO A 731 -5.46 -44.98 31.21
CA PRO A 731 -6.39 -44.51 30.19
C PRO A 731 -7.56 -43.69 30.73
N GLY A 732 -7.96 -43.95 31.98
CA GLY A 732 -9.02 -43.21 32.66
C GLY A 732 -8.61 -41.75 32.89
N TYR A 733 -7.43 -41.57 33.50
CA TYR A 733 -6.87 -40.23 33.69
C TYR A 733 -6.58 -39.52 32.35
N ALA A 734 -6.02 -40.22 31.38
CA ALA A 734 -5.74 -39.69 30.06
C ALA A 734 -7.02 -39.20 29.36
N SER A 735 -8.12 -39.96 29.42
CA SER A 735 -9.41 -39.59 28.86
C SER A 735 -10.05 -38.39 29.56
N GLU A 736 -9.95 -38.28 30.88
CA GLU A 736 -10.48 -37.14 31.63
C GLU A 736 -9.70 -35.84 31.33
N LEU A 737 -8.39 -35.97 31.19
CA LEU A 737 -7.52 -34.85 30.77
C LEU A 737 -7.90 -34.33 29.37
N ALA A 738 -8.08 -35.25 28.42
CA ALA A 738 -8.50 -34.90 27.06
C ALA A 738 -9.92 -34.31 26.99
N ARG A 739 -10.86 -34.80 27.84
CA ARG A 739 -12.20 -34.25 27.93
C ARG A 739 -12.20 -32.81 28.43
N ARG A 740 -11.40 -32.48 29.44
CA ARG A 740 -11.25 -31.11 29.93
C ARG A 740 -10.60 -30.22 28.88
N ALA A 741 -9.61 -30.71 28.15
CA ALA A 741 -8.98 -29.98 27.05
C ALA A 741 -9.99 -29.68 25.94
N ARG A 742 -10.82 -30.65 25.54
CA ARG A 742 -11.91 -30.44 24.56
C ARG A 742 -12.92 -29.37 25.02
N LEU A 743 -13.34 -29.42 26.27
CA LEU A 743 -14.27 -28.47 26.83
C LEU A 743 -13.71 -27.04 26.80
N MET A 744 -12.43 -26.85 27.14
CA MET A 744 -11.74 -25.56 27.06
C MET A 744 -11.75 -25.02 25.60
N VAL A 745 -11.47 -25.88 24.62
CA VAL A 745 -11.51 -25.48 23.20
C VAL A 745 -12.92 -25.02 22.81
N GLU A 746 -13.96 -25.78 23.15
CA GLU A 746 -15.34 -25.46 22.81
C GLU A 746 -15.88 -24.20 23.50
N THR A 747 -15.39 -23.90 24.70
CA THR A 747 -15.87 -22.74 25.49
C THR A 747 -15.07 -21.48 25.21
N GLU A 748 -13.74 -21.58 25.09
CA GLU A 748 -12.82 -20.44 25.09
C GLU A 748 -12.15 -20.19 23.73
N LYS A 749 -11.95 -21.23 22.93
CA LYS A 749 -11.16 -21.17 21.68
C LYS A 749 -12.00 -21.48 20.43
N ASP A 750 -13.33 -21.51 20.55
CA ASP A 750 -14.23 -21.77 19.44
C ASP A 750 -14.15 -20.66 18.38
N ALA A 751 -13.87 -21.05 17.14
CA ALA A 751 -13.63 -20.12 16.04
C ALA A 751 -14.86 -19.26 15.70
N LYS A 752 -16.05 -19.85 15.72
CA LYS A 752 -17.30 -19.16 15.39
C LYS A 752 -17.64 -18.07 16.42
N LYS A 753 -17.53 -18.41 17.71
CA LYS A 753 -17.76 -17.44 18.80
C LYS A 753 -16.73 -16.31 18.78
N ALA A 754 -15.46 -16.65 18.61
CA ALA A 754 -14.38 -15.67 18.59
C ALA A 754 -14.46 -14.74 17.36
N THR A 755 -14.81 -15.26 16.17
CA THR A 755 -14.99 -14.44 14.97
C THR A 755 -16.23 -13.53 15.09
N ALA A 756 -17.30 -13.96 15.73
CA ALA A 756 -18.43 -13.08 16.01
C ALA A 756 -18.01 -11.89 16.91
N ARG A 757 -17.19 -12.13 17.96
CA ARG A 757 -16.61 -11.07 18.79
C ARG A 757 -15.63 -10.19 18.01
N LEU A 758 -14.87 -10.75 17.09
CA LEU A 758 -13.98 -10.01 16.19
C LEU A 758 -14.75 -9.01 15.34
N VAL A 759 -15.85 -9.43 14.71
CA VAL A 759 -16.75 -8.54 13.93
C VAL A 759 -17.35 -7.43 14.81
N GLN A 760 -17.73 -7.75 16.03
CA GLN A 760 -18.19 -6.75 17.00
C GLN A 760 -17.09 -5.73 17.31
N THR A 761 -15.84 -6.18 17.50
CA THR A 761 -14.68 -5.29 17.69
C THR A 761 -14.46 -4.39 16.49
N TYR A 762 -14.57 -4.91 15.25
CA TYR A 762 -14.49 -4.11 14.03
C TYR A 762 -15.54 -3.00 14.02
N ARG A 763 -16.80 -3.32 14.29
CA ARG A 763 -17.92 -2.34 14.34
C ARG A 763 -17.68 -1.25 15.39
N LEU A 764 -17.23 -1.61 16.58
CA LEU A 764 -16.91 -0.66 17.65
C LEU A 764 -15.77 0.29 17.25
N GLU A 765 -14.71 -0.22 16.61
CA GLU A 765 -13.60 0.63 16.17
C GLU A 765 -13.98 1.56 15.01
N ILE A 766 -14.86 1.12 14.11
CA ILE A 766 -15.44 1.97 13.05
C ILE A 766 -16.28 3.09 13.66
N GLU A 767 -17.15 2.77 14.63
CA GLU A 767 -18.01 3.75 15.29
C GLU A 767 -17.23 4.79 16.09
N ARG A 768 -16.18 4.39 16.81
CA ARG A 768 -15.29 5.30 17.54
C ARG A 768 -14.62 6.33 16.64
N ARG A 769 -14.44 6.02 15.34
CA ARG A 769 -13.77 6.88 14.36
C ARG A 769 -14.73 7.69 13.50
N ARG A 770 -16.04 7.48 13.63
CA ARG A 770 -17.00 8.33 12.95
C ARG A 770 -16.91 9.75 13.48
N PRO A 771 -16.87 10.77 12.62
CA PRO A 771 -17.01 12.14 13.07
C PRO A 771 -18.37 12.27 13.77
N PRO A 772 -18.46 13.05 14.86
CA PRO A 772 -19.73 13.33 15.49
C PRO A 772 -20.69 13.82 14.41
N GLN A 773 -21.90 13.30 14.37
CA GLN A 773 -22.92 13.80 13.47
C GLN A 773 -23.13 15.29 13.83
N SER A 774 -22.45 16.17 13.09
CA SER A 774 -22.80 17.58 13.11
C SER A 774 -24.25 17.62 12.67
N SER A 775 -25.12 18.09 13.56
CA SER A 775 -26.48 18.46 13.22
C SER A 775 -26.42 19.19 11.88
N VAL A 776 -26.89 18.53 10.84
CA VAL A 776 -27.14 19.18 9.55
C VAL A 776 -28.16 20.27 9.89
N LYS A 777 -27.69 21.51 10.02
CA LYS A 777 -28.61 22.65 9.99
C LYS A 777 -29.33 22.53 8.66
N GLN A 778 -30.57 22.08 8.69
CA GLN A 778 -31.49 22.21 7.56
C GLN A 778 -31.39 23.70 7.13
N PRO A 779 -31.24 23.97 5.85
CA PRO A 779 -31.36 25.35 5.39
C PRO A 779 -32.72 25.83 5.86
N ALA A 780 -32.75 26.95 6.60
CA ALA A 780 -33.94 27.62 7.03
C ALA A 780 -34.85 27.73 5.81
N ARG A 781 -36.07 27.15 5.92
CA ARG A 781 -37.15 27.44 4.98
C ARG A 781 -37.32 28.96 5.01
N GLU A 782 -37.02 29.63 3.87
CA GLU A 782 -37.53 30.98 3.62
C GLU A 782 -39.05 30.93 3.73
N GLU A 783 -39.56 31.39 4.85
CA GLU A 783 -40.94 31.78 4.95
C GLU A 783 -41.16 32.95 4.00
N THR A 784 -41.86 32.69 2.89
CA THR A 784 -42.42 33.67 2.02
C THR A 784 -43.39 34.53 2.87
N ALA A 785 -42.93 35.68 3.31
CA ALA A 785 -43.77 36.72 3.79
C ALA A 785 -44.52 37.31 2.60
N ALA A 786 -45.76 36.89 2.43
CA ALA A 786 -46.73 37.53 1.54
C ALA A 786 -47.17 38.87 2.16
N THR A 787 -46.95 39.89 1.42
CA THR A 787 -47.70 41.16 1.29
C THR A 787 -48.65 41.56 2.42
N ALA A 788 -48.38 42.70 3.03
CA ALA A 788 -49.43 43.65 3.41
C ALA A 788 -48.98 45.06 2.93
N ALA A 789 -49.69 45.53 1.94
CA ALA A 789 -49.74 46.92 1.54
C ALA A 789 -50.40 47.78 2.59
N GLY A 790 -49.96 48.99 2.79
CA GLY A 790 -50.74 50.00 3.46
C GLY A 790 -49.95 51.21 4.01
N HIS A 791 -49.99 52.27 3.27
CA HIS A 791 -50.00 53.69 3.69
C HIS A 791 -48.96 54.22 4.70
N TRP A 792 -48.02 54.96 4.34
CA TRP A 792 -47.87 56.49 4.24
C TRP A 792 -46.49 56.82 3.70
#